data_1f97d4114e990bcfa4fb673df5bfb5e7
#
_entry.id   1f97d4114e990bcfa4fb673df5bfb5e7
#
_cell.length_a   1.000
_cell.length_b   1.000
_cell.length_c   1.000
_cell.angle_alpha   90.00
_cell.angle_beta   90.00
_cell.angle_gamma   90.00
#
_symmetry.space_group_name_H-M   'P 1'
#
loop_
_entity.id
_entity.type
_entity.pdbx_description
1 polymer ?
#
loop_
_entity_poly.entity_id
_entity_poly.type
_entity_poly.pdbx_seq_one_letter_code
_entity_poly.pdbx_strand_id
1 'polypeptide(L)'
;MDKKKKIVGVLITLTIIFTVMGSTFAYLSWSSSEEQKTNVTFTKGEGFSCSVNGGGNITTGEVILMPTVVNDSTTSYYIKRTITVNPTITDSLLPIYMDLWLDINSLGTGLSNSLNFKYALTTSSTSPTTGVVSSGNFNGKIAGDKVNLLTSKEYTATTTDTYYLWIWLDAAETSSDTMNQSFSLSLGGSCMNNVSASKPDIKDGMIPVVISSNGITSTVSENDASWYNYNNQEWANMVLVSDSSRSTYQNTSGVVVSEEDILAYYVWIPRYKYRIPEVKCSTLTNPTYEEYPECYVYVLSDSDKTLLINWGHAYAQSAGFTSYTLEEATTDVNNALQTGTFSNASLGIEVTTSQLIDMYNQNNSDNQITYTTEFSSSNNYTGPREIDIIYEDKSTNKSLGDAVNTYYTHPAFTFGDMEVNGIWVGKFETGGTATAPLIKPNISSLRSQTVSAEFTTAQIFGTSTYGMTSNVDAHMMKNSEWGAVAYLSHSRYGVNREVYINNSTGFYTGRSGGNVPGFTPINGTYTDQTLTTQYNKYGFYTWDGYLLEYNTNTKSGIHDINKVASTTGNITGVYDMAGGSVEYVMGNYNNIIGNSGFTTLPDRKYYDKYTTTNLRTACNGGICYGHGLSEVSNWYGDYFNLVNGSAPWFLRGGGYGDGSVAGSFYFLNSDGNAIGNWAARSVLVVGS
;
A
#
# COMPACT_ATOMS: atom_id res chain seq x y z
N MET A 1 -25.38 37.21 25.10
CA MET A 1 -25.00 35.80 25.18
C MET A 1 -24.76 35.12 23.83
N ASP A 2 -24.86 35.86 22.70
CA ASP A 2 -24.83 35.26 21.34
C ASP A 2 -23.48 35.30 20.58
N LYS A 3 -22.56 36.19 20.97
CA LYS A 3 -21.26 36.27 20.29
C LYS A 3 -20.29 35.14 20.64
N LYS A 4 -20.34 34.61 21.87
CA LYS A 4 -19.49 33.47 22.28
C LYS A 4 -19.91 32.14 21.65
N LYS A 5 -21.20 31.93 21.41
CA LYS A 5 -21.70 30.69 20.73
C LYS A 5 -21.38 30.64 19.25
N LYS A 6 -21.25 31.79 18.56
CA LYS A 6 -20.85 31.84 17.16
C LYS A 6 -19.33 31.58 16.97
N ILE A 7 -18.50 32.04 17.91
CA ILE A 7 -17.05 31.83 17.88
C ILE A 7 -16.72 30.37 18.16
N VAL A 8 -17.41 29.70 19.09
CA VAL A 8 -17.24 28.28 19.40
C VAL A 8 -17.72 27.41 18.21
N GLY A 9 -18.82 27.78 17.55
CA GLY A 9 -19.28 27.07 16.34
C GLY A 9 -18.31 27.15 15.17
N VAL A 10 -17.66 28.30 14.95
CA VAL A 10 -16.66 28.46 13.89
C VAL A 10 -15.36 27.74 14.23
N LEU A 11 -14.94 27.72 15.52
CA LEU A 11 -13.77 26.93 15.93
C LEU A 11 -14.01 25.42 15.82
N ILE A 12 -15.18 24.93 16.18
CA ILE A 12 -15.52 23.50 16.04
C ILE A 12 -15.59 23.09 14.57
N THR A 13 -16.12 23.94 13.68
CA THR A 13 -16.17 23.67 12.24
C THR A 13 -14.76 23.71 11.61
N LEU A 14 -13.87 24.58 12.07
CA LEU A 14 -12.47 24.62 11.66
C LEU A 14 -11.68 23.41 12.19
N THR A 15 -11.93 22.96 13.41
CA THR A 15 -11.27 21.78 13.99
C THR A 15 -11.70 20.49 13.29
N ILE A 16 -12.98 20.36 12.89
CA ILE A 16 -13.47 19.18 12.14
C ILE A 16 -12.91 19.15 10.71
N ILE A 17 -12.60 20.30 10.10
CA ILE A 17 -11.96 20.37 8.79
C ILE A 17 -10.47 19.96 8.88
N PHE A 18 -9.79 20.18 10.01
CA PHE A 18 -8.39 19.80 10.21
C PHE A 18 -8.20 18.35 10.67
N THR A 19 -9.21 17.70 11.28
CA THR A 19 -9.12 16.30 11.72
C THR A 19 -9.39 15.25 10.63
N VAL A 20 -9.86 15.64 9.44
CA VAL A 20 -10.08 14.71 8.31
C VAL A 20 -8.88 14.66 7.35
N MET A 21 -7.80 15.41 7.61
CA MET A 21 -6.60 15.45 6.76
C MET A 21 -5.36 14.83 7.42
N GLY A 22 -5.53 13.96 8.38
CA GLY A 22 -4.41 13.27 9.06
C GLY A 22 -4.28 11.84 8.56
N SER A 23 -3.60 11.64 7.50
CA SER A 23 -2.92 10.44 7.02
C SER A 23 -3.18 10.17 5.56
N THR A 24 -2.59 10.93 4.69
CA THR A 24 -2.25 10.47 3.33
C THR A 24 -1.45 11.56 2.63
N PHE A 25 -0.26 11.24 2.20
CA PHE A 25 0.57 12.02 1.31
C PHE A 25 0.92 13.43 1.78
N ALA A 26 2.19 13.77 1.85
CA ALA A 26 2.64 15.15 1.83
C ALA A 26 2.26 15.83 0.50
N TYR A 27 0.97 15.94 0.25
CA TYR A 27 0.41 16.89 -0.69
C TYR A 27 0.30 18.22 0.05
N LEU A 28 1.23 19.10 -0.17
CA LEU A 28 1.05 20.51 0.18
C LEU A 28 0.04 21.12 -0.78
N SER A 29 -1.26 20.97 -0.49
CA SER A 29 -2.26 21.85 -1.09
C SER A 29 -2.13 23.21 -0.44
N TRP A 30 -1.82 24.21 -1.25
CA TRP A 30 -1.58 25.56 -0.80
C TRP A 30 -2.79 26.45 -1.08
N SER A 31 -3.41 26.98 -0.02
CA SER A 31 -4.31 28.13 -0.12
C SER A 31 -3.69 29.26 0.68
N SER A 32 -3.20 30.31 0.02
CA SER A 32 -2.89 31.56 0.69
C SER A 32 -3.48 32.73 -0.08
N SER A 33 -4.17 33.56 0.66
CA SER A 33 -4.34 34.96 0.35
C SER A 33 -3.08 35.67 0.83
N GLU A 34 -2.23 36.10 -0.06
CA GLU A 34 -1.26 37.19 -0.03
C GLU A 34 0.01 36.85 -0.80
N GLU A 35 0.55 37.83 -1.49
CA GLU A 35 1.79 37.78 -2.24
C GLU A 35 2.93 37.17 -1.44
N GLN A 36 3.35 35.96 -1.74
CA GLN A 36 4.69 35.53 -1.40
C GLN A 36 5.27 34.63 -2.49
N LYS A 37 6.52 34.91 -2.84
CA LYS A 37 7.42 34.10 -3.62
C LYS A 37 7.51 32.73 -2.92
N THR A 38 6.75 31.75 -3.35
CA THR A 38 6.72 30.46 -2.70
C THR A 38 7.65 29.51 -3.35
N ASN A 39 8.64 29.12 -2.57
CA ASN A 39 9.44 27.95 -2.80
C ASN A 39 8.66 26.75 -2.25
N VAL A 40 8.25 25.84 -3.08
CA VAL A 40 7.74 24.54 -2.66
C VAL A 40 8.93 23.59 -2.68
N THR A 41 9.30 23.06 -1.52
CA THR A 41 10.37 22.06 -1.41
C THR A 41 9.73 20.68 -1.26
N PHE A 42 10.02 19.83 -2.21
CA PHE A 42 9.66 18.42 -2.14
C PHE A 42 10.88 17.67 -1.61
N THR A 43 10.81 17.21 -0.35
CA THR A 43 11.87 16.38 0.24
C THR A 43 11.29 14.98 0.46
N LYS A 44 11.81 14.00 -0.22
CA LYS A 44 11.58 12.59 0.12
C LYS A 44 12.89 11.82 -0.01
N GLY A 45 13.36 11.29 1.10
CA GLY A 45 14.55 10.45 1.17
C GLY A 45 15.84 11.19 1.52
N GLU A 46 16.82 10.44 1.98
CA GLU A 46 18.17 10.95 2.19
C GLU A 46 18.87 11.15 0.84
N GLY A 47 19.50 12.29 0.68
CA GLY A 47 20.39 12.53 -0.47
C GLY A 47 19.78 13.30 -1.65
N PHE A 48 18.52 13.73 -1.60
CA PHE A 48 17.96 14.59 -2.64
C PHE A 48 16.80 15.47 -2.16
N SER A 49 16.62 16.60 -2.84
CA SER A 49 15.42 17.43 -2.73
C SER A 49 15.16 18.16 -4.03
N CYS A 50 13.92 18.56 -4.27
CA CYS A 50 13.57 19.46 -5.36
C CYS A 50 12.82 20.65 -4.79
N SER A 51 13.16 21.84 -5.23
CA SER A 51 12.35 23.03 -4.97
C SER A 51 11.83 23.60 -6.28
N VAL A 52 10.60 24.08 -6.24
CA VAL A 52 9.94 24.72 -7.38
C VAL A 52 9.51 26.11 -6.98
N ASN A 53 9.96 27.10 -7.73
CA ASN A 53 9.59 28.51 -7.56
C ASN A 53 8.58 28.90 -8.63
N GLY A 54 7.66 29.80 -8.31
CA GLY A 54 6.66 30.33 -9.25
C GLY A 54 5.27 29.69 -9.09
N GLY A 55 5.05 28.89 -8.04
CA GLY A 55 3.86 28.09 -7.81
C GLY A 55 2.72 28.73 -7.02
N GLY A 56 2.48 30.03 -7.11
CA GLY A 56 1.30 30.67 -6.51
C GLY A 56 -0.02 30.20 -7.16
N ASN A 57 -1.15 30.41 -6.47
CA ASN A 57 -2.48 30.18 -7.06
C ASN A 57 -2.64 31.02 -8.34
N ILE A 58 -3.17 30.37 -9.38
CA ILE A 58 -3.45 30.97 -10.67
C ILE A 58 -4.97 31.13 -10.78
N THR A 59 -5.46 32.37 -10.81
CA THR A 59 -6.90 32.65 -10.78
C THR A 59 -7.30 33.64 -11.87
N THR A 60 -8.59 33.67 -12.17
CA THR A 60 -9.19 34.63 -13.10
C THR A 60 -8.92 36.09 -12.75
N GLY A 61 -8.65 36.43 -11.47
CA GLY A 61 -8.41 37.80 -11.03
C GLY A 61 -7.09 38.40 -11.50
N GLU A 62 -6.17 37.61 -12.07
CA GLU A 62 -4.85 38.07 -12.51
C GLU A 62 -4.89 38.77 -13.88
N VAL A 63 -5.78 38.36 -14.74
CA VAL A 63 -5.94 38.89 -16.10
C VAL A 63 -7.40 38.89 -16.53
N ILE A 64 -7.72 39.68 -17.53
CA ILE A 64 -9.02 39.59 -18.20
C ILE A 64 -8.93 38.54 -19.29
N LEU A 65 -9.48 37.37 -19.08
CA LEU A 65 -9.52 36.32 -20.11
C LEU A 65 -10.39 36.80 -21.28
N MET A 66 -9.73 37.06 -22.41
CA MET A 66 -10.40 37.36 -23.67
C MET A 66 -9.78 36.52 -24.78
N PRO A 67 -10.60 36.12 -25.79
CA PRO A 67 -10.06 35.42 -26.95
C PRO A 67 -8.90 36.22 -27.55
N THR A 68 -7.70 35.63 -27.56
CA THR A 68 -6.49 36.36 -27.95
C THR A 68 -5.45 35.49 -28.65
N VAL A 69 -4.65 36.15 -29.48
CA VAL A 69 -3.35 35.61 -29.91
C VAL A 69 -2.32 36.05 -28.89
N VAL A 70 -1.60 35.12 -28.30
CA VAL A 70 -0.59 35.41 -27.26
C VAL A 70 0.62 36.08 -27.90
N ASN A 71 0.86 37.36 -27.56
CA ASN A 71 2.02 38.15 -27.97
C ASN A 71 2.25 39.32 -26.99
N ASP A 72 3.30 40.08 -27.19
CA ASP A 72 3.69 41.18 -26.28
C ASP A 72 2.63 42.28 -26.15
N SER A 73 1.77 42.49 -27.16
CA SER A 73 0.68 43.47 -27.10
C SER A 73 -0.58 42.97 -26.39
N THR A 74 -0.67 41.70 -26.07
CA THR A 74 -1.84 41.05 -25.46
C THR A 74 -1.58 40.55 -24.05
N THR A 75 -0.54 41.02 -23.36
CA THR A 75 -0.11 40.56 -22.01
C THR A 75 -1.19 40.63 -20.93
N SER A 76 -2.19 41.51 -21.10
CA SER A 76 -3.32 41.65 -20.17
C SER A 76 -4.40 40.58 -20.34
N TYR A 77 -4.30 39.68 -21.33
CA TYR A 77 -5.33 38.73 -21.72
C TYR A 77 -4.89 37.29 -21.58
N TYR A 78 -3.68 37.04 -21.07
CA TYR A 78 -3.19 35.70 -20.79
C TYR A 78 -2.35 35.67 -19.52
N ILE A 79 -2.23 34.54 -18.90
CA ILE A 79 -1.35 34.33 -17.75
C ILE A 79 -0.05 33.69 -18.23
N LYS A 80 1.07 34.30 -17.80
CA LYS A 80 2.41 33.73 -17.97
C LYS A 80 3.10 33.65 -16.63
N ARG A 81 3.54 32.47 -16.22
CA ARG A 81 4.30 32.24 -14.99
C ARG A 81 5.66 31.65 -15.31
N THR A 82 6.69 32.18 -14.67
CA THR A 82 8.02 31.56 -14.70
C THR A 82 8.08 30.49 -13.60
N ILE A 83 8.37 29.28 -13.97
CA ILE A 83 8.54 28.13 -13.06
C ILE A 83 10.02 27.74 -13.09
N THR A 84 10.68 27.79 -11.95
CA THR A 84 12.07 27.38 -11.78
C THR A 84 12.14 26.11 -10.95
N VAL A 85 12.72 25.07 -11.51
CA VAL A 85 12.93 23.78 -10.86
C VAL A 85 14.38 23.67 -10.44
N ASN A 86 14.63 23.46 -9.15
CA ASN A 86 15.96 23.34 -8.58
C ASN A 86 16.09 21.97 -7.89
N PRO A 87 16.56 20.94 -8.60
CA PRO A 87 16.91 19.66 -7.98
C PRO A 87 18.20 19.83 -7.17
N THR A 88 18.28 19.19 -6.02
CA THR A 88 19.49 19.04 -5.22
C THR A 88 19.79 17.56 -5.11
N ILE A 89 20.91 17.11 -5.67
CA ILE A 89 21.36 15.72 -5.67
C ILE A 89 22.62 15.67 -4.83
N THR A 90 22.58 14.97 -3.71
CA THR A 90 23.73 14.75 -2.84
C THR A 90 24.36 13.36 -3.05
N ASP A 91 23.58 12.40 -3.60
CA ASP A 91 24.08 11.13 -4.08
C ASP A 91 24.07 11.10 -5.61
N SER A 92 25.26 11.20 -6.21
CA SER A 92 25.44 11.27 -7.67
C SER A 92 25.15 9.96 -8.42
N LEU A 93 24.83 8.89 -7.70
CA LEU A 93 24.58 7.56 -8.29
C LEU A 93 23.11 7.33 -8.67
N LEU A 94 22.20 8.21 -8.22
CA LEU A 94 20.76 8.04 -8.46
C LEU A 94 20.17 9.29 -9.13
N PRO A 95 19.60 9.17 -10.34
CA PRO A 95 18.88 10.26 -10.96
C PRO A 95 17.65 10.64 -10.15
N ILE A 96 17.26 11.91 -10.22
CA ILE A 96 15.99 12.39 -9.70
C ILE A 96 15.00 12.49 -10.87
N TYR A 97 13.78 12.03 -10.65
CA TYR A 97 12.66 12.21 -11.56
C TYR A 97 11.67 13.19 -10.96
N MET A 98 11.20 14.12 -11.76
CA MET A 98 10.25 15.13 -11.34
C MET A 98 9.00 15.12 -12.19
N ASP A 99 7.84 15.13 -11.52
CA ASP A 99 6.54 15.39 -12.10
C ASP A 99 6.07 16.79 -11.68
N LEU A 100 5.42 17.51 -12.58
CA LEU A 100 4.68 18.73 -12.30
C LEU A 100 3.31 18.66 -12.94
N TRP A 101 2.30 19.17 -12.24
CA TRP A 101 0.93 19.25 -12.75
C TRP A 101 0.23 20.51 -12.25
N LEU A 102 -0.91 20.84 -12.88
CA LEU A 102 -1.89 21.78 -12.36
C LEU A 102 -3.02 21.01 -11.70
N ASP A 103 -3.28 21.27 -10.42
CA ASP A 103 -4.50 20.87 -9.74
C ASP A 103 -5.59 21.88 -10.09
N ILE A 104 -6.76 21.40 -10.51
CA ILE A 104 -7.92 22.22 -10.81
C ILE A 104 -8.75 22.38 -9.54
N ASN A 105 -8.59 23.52 -8.85
CA ASN A 105 -9.35 23.81 -7.64
C ASN A 105 -10.80 24.21 -7.95
N SER A 106 -10.98 24.95 -9.05
CA SER A 106 -12.31 25.28 -9.61
C SER A 106 -12.18 25.60 -11.10
N LEU A 107 -13.19 25.27 -11.89
CA LEU A 107 -13.29 25.59 -13.31
C LEU A 107 -14.74 25.82 -13.70
N GLY A 108 -15.01 27.00 -14.22
CA GLY A 108 -16.35 27.37 -14.71
C GLY A 108 -16.78 26.48 -15.89
N THR A 109 -18.05 26.10 -15.92
CA THR A 109 -18.60 25.13 -16.90
C THR A 109 -18.33 25.57 -18.36
N GLY A 110 -18.43 26.86 -18.66
CA GLY A 110 -18.14 27.38 -20.01
C GLY A 110 -16.68 27.17 -20.41
N LEU A 111 -15.73 27.34 -19.49
CA LEU A 111 -14.30 27.06 -19.73
C LEU A 111 -14.04 25.54 -19.84
N SER A 112 -14.69 24.75 -19.00
CA SER A 112 -14.61 23.28 -19.06
C SER A 112 -15.13 22.70 -20.37
N ASN A 113 -16.11 23.35 -21.01
CA ASN A 113 -16.67 22.89 -22.30
C ASN A 113 -15.92 23.46 -23.51
N SER A 114 -14.96 24.36 -23.31
CA SER A 114 -14.22 25.01 -24.40
C SER A 114 -12.95 24.23 -24.77
N LEU A 115 -12.78 23.94 -26.06
CA LEU A 115 -11.53 23.45 -26.64
C LEU A 115 -10.45 24.55 -26.73
N ASN A 116 -10.83 25.80 -26.52
CA ASN A 116 -10.00 26.99 -26.72
C ASN A 116 -9.47 27.57 -25.42
N PHE A 117 -9.88 27.10 -24.23
CA PHE A 117 -9.21 27.41 -22.98
C PHE A 117 -7.98 26.50 -22.85
N LYS A 118 -6.80 27.07 -23.10
CA LYS A 118 -5.55 26.34 -23.35
C LYS A 118 -4.49 26.59 -22.30
N TYR A 119 -3.55 25.65 -22.21
CA TYR A 119 -2.31 25.80 -21.46
C TYR A 119 -1.13 25.32 -22.30
N ALA A 120 0.06 25.82 -21.99
CA ALA A 120 1.34 25.29 -22.46
C ALA A 120 2.43 25.48 -21.41
N LEU A 121 3.32 24.51 -21.27
CA LEU A 121 4.59 24.65 -20.57
C LEU A 121 5.69 24.69 -21.63
N THR A 122 6.54 25.70 -21.59
CA THR A 122 7.59 25.91 -22.61
C THR A 122 8.94 26.17 -21.96
N THR A 123 10.02 25.90 -22.68
CA THR A 123 11.38 26.39 -22.32
C THR A 123 11.65 27.79 -22.87
N SER A 124 10.83 28.28 -23.78
CA SER A 124 10.94 29.64 -24.33
C SER A 124 10.01 30.61 -23.62
N SER A 125 10.52 31.79 -23.29
CA SER A 125 9.76 32.89 -22.70
C SER A 125 8.96 33.71 -23.68
N THR A 126 9.07 33.46 -25.00
CA THR A 126 8.56 34.36 -26.03
C THR A 126 7.19 33.96 -26.58
N SER A 127 6.84 32.67 -26.53
CA SER A 127 5.60 32.16 -27.13
C SER A 127 5.18 30.84 -26.52
N PRO A 128 3.87 30.55 -26.34
CA PRO A 128 3.37 29.24 -25.92
C PRO A 128 3.54 28.13 -26.97
N THR A 129 3.98 28.47 -28.17
CA THR A 129 4.19 27.54 -29.27
C THR A 129 5.66 27.23 -29.56
N THR A 130 6.60 27.91 -28.86
CA THR A 130 8.05 27.75 -29.04
C THR A 130 8.65 27.04 -27.84
N GLY A 131 9.43 25.96 -28.07
CA GLY A 131 10.05 25.18 -27.01
C GLY A 131 9.02 24.46 -26.13
N VAL A 132 7.95 23.96 -26.73
CA VAL A 132 6.85 23.33 -26.02
C VAL A 132 7.32 22.02 -25.36
N VAL A 133 7.12 21.92 -24.06
CA VAL A 133 7.33 20.72 -23.25
C VAL A 133 6.03 19.94 -23.13
N SER A 134 4.94 20.63 -22.78
CA SER A 134 3.58 20.07 -22.80
C SER A 134 2.57 21.15 -23.14
N SER A 135 1.47 20.78 -23.74
CA SER A 135 0.37 21.71 -24.05
C SER A 135 -0.95 20.96 -24.21
N GLY A 136 -2.04 21.67 -24.03
CA GLY A 136 -3.37 21.12 -24.18
C GLY A 136 -4.46 22.14 -23.88
N ASN A 137 -5.63 21.63 -23.55
CA ASN A 137 -6.78 22.43 -23.13
C ASN A 137 -7.43 21.83 -21.88
N PHE A 138 -8.36 22.57 -21.30
CA PHE A 138 -9.10 22.15 -20.11
C PHE A 138 -10.48 21.55 -20.43
N ASN A 139 -10.73 21.20 -21.70
CA ASN A 139 -12.02 20.61 -22.11
C ASN A 139 -12.30 19.30 -21.37
N GLY A 140 -13.49 19.19 -20.82
CA GLY A 140 -13.94 18.05 -20.05
C GLY A 140 -13.36 17.93 -18.65
N LYS A 141 -12.54 18.91 -18.22
CA LYS A 141 -11.94 18.92 -16.88
C LYS A 141 -12.87 19.54 -15.85
N ILE A 142 -12.81 19.04 -14.62
CA ILE A 142 -13.61 19.52 -13.47
C ILE A 142 -12.72 19.78 -12.26
N ALA A 143 -13.27 20.37 -11.22
CA ALA A 143 -12.56 20.53 -9.93
C ALA A 143 -12.15 19.17 -9.37
N GLY A 144 -10.90 19.07 -8.93
CA GLY A 144 -10.26 17.83 -8.46
C GLY A 144 -9.43 17.12 -9.54
N ASP A 145 -9.61 17.45 -10.82
CA ASP A 145 -8.76 16.90 -11.90
C ASP A 145 -7.37 17.51 -11.88
N LYS A 146 -6.43 16.81 -12.54
CA LYS A 146 -5.07 17.27 -12.78
C LYS A 146 -4.76 17.41 -14.26
N VAL A 147 -3.83 18.33 -14.55
CA VAL A 147 -3.25 18.50 -15.88
C VAL A 147 -1.74 18.37 -15.76
N ASN A 148 -1.17 17.31 -16.34
CA ASN A 148 0.26 17.05 -16.28
C ASN A 148 1.04 18.07 -17.13
N LEU A 149 2.08 18.65 -16.55
CA LEU A 149 3.00 19.60 -17.18
C LEU A 149 4.36 18.97 -17.49
N LEU A 150 4.92 18.25 -16.52
CA LEU A 150 6.10 17.40 -16.67
C LEU A 150 5.76 16.01 -16.17
N THR A 151 6.26 15.00 -16.85
CA THR A 151 6.12 13.60 -16.41
C THR A 151 7.48 12.95 -16.43
N SER A 152 7.93 12.47 -15.27
CA SER A 152 9.20 11.74 -15.09
C SER A 152 10.41 12.43 -15.72
N LYS A 153 10.48 13.77 -15.57
CA LYS A 153 11.65 14.54 -16.05
C LYS A 153 12.86 14.16 -15.22
N GLU A 154 13.83 13.53 -15.87
CA GLU A 154 15.07 13.08 -15.24
C GLU A 154 16.06 14.22 -15.02
N TYR A 155 16.69 14.22 -13.83
CA TYR A 155 17.84 15.05 -13.46
C TYR A 155 18.95 14.14 -12.95
N THR A 156 20.11 14.23 -13.59
CA THR A 156 21.33 13.50 -13.21
C THR A 156 22.36 14.39 -12.53
N ALA A 157 22.09 15.67 -12.44
CA ALA A 157 22.95 16.67 -11.80
C ALA A 157 22.11 17.77 -11.18
N THR A 158 22.67 18.50 -10.23
CA THR A 158 22.08 19.70 -9.65
C THR A 158 22.11 20.84 -10.68
N THR A 159 21.15 20.84 -11.59
CA THR A 159 20.98 21.88 -12.62
C THR A 159 19.60 22.47 -12.52
N THR A 160 19.53 23.78 -12.58
CA THR A 160 18.26 24.52 -12.54
C THR A 160 17.63 24.57 -13.93
N ASP A 161 16.41 24.10 -14.06
CA ASP A 161 15.59 24.30 -15.25
C ASP A 161 14.59 25.43 -15.06
N THR A 162 14.39 26.22 -16.10
CA THR A 162 13.40 27.31 -16.12
C THR A 162 12.39 27.03 -17.22
N TYR A 163 11.13 27.02 -16.82
CA TYR A 163 9.98 26.84 -17.69
C TYR A 163 9.07 28.06 -17.62
N TYR A 164 8.23 28.20 -18.65
CA TYR A 164 7.20 29.22 -18.72
C TYR A 164 5.85 28.56 -18.91
N LEU A 165 4.97 28.72 -17.95
CA LEU A 165 3.60 28.25 -17.99
C LEU A 165 2.72 29.35 -18.57
N TRP A 166 1.97 29.03 -19.61
CA TRP A 166 1.03 29.90 -20.28
C TRP A 166 -0.38 29.37 -20.10
N ILE A 167 -1.35 30.25 -19.81
CA ILE A 167 -2.77 29.93 -19.74
C ILE A 167 -3.53 31.07 -20.45
N TRP A 168 -4.32 30.74 -21.45
CA TRP A 168 -5.02 31.73 -22.26
C TRP A 168 -6.32 31.16 -22.85
N LEU A 169 -7.20 32.09 -23.29
CA LEU A 169 -8.34 31.75 -24.14
C LEU A 169 -7.92 32.08 -25.59
N ASP A 170 -7.89 31.05 -26.44
CA ASP A 170 -7.40 31.18 -27.82
C ASP A 170 -8.30 32.08 -28.66
N ALA A 171 -7.74 32.80 -29.62
CA ALA A 171 -8.47 33.67 -30.53
C ALA A 171 -9.56 32.99 -31.35
N ALA A 172 -9.51 31.66 -31.46
CA ALA A 172 -10.54 30.89 -32.09
C ALA A 172 -11.81 30.67 -31.24
N GLU A 173 -11.82 31.17 -29.97
CA GLU A 173 -13.00 31.09 -29.13
C GLU A 173 -14.08 32.07 -29.58
N THR A 174 -15.26 31.54 -29.82
CA THR A 174 -16.43 32.30 -30.28
C THR A 174 -17.65 32.16 -29.39
N SER A 175 -17.60 31.24 -28.42
CA SER A 175 -18.74 30.98 -27.52
C SER A 175 -18.88 32.09 -26.46
N SER A 176 -20.09 32.58 -26.28
CA SER A 176 -20.43 33.47 -25.17
C SER A 176 -20.42 32.77 -23.82
N ASP A 177 -20.46 31.43 -23.78
CA ASP A 177 -20.54 30.64 -22.55
C ASP A 177 -19.22 30.70 -21.74
N THR A 178 -18.11 31.08 -22.38
CA THR A 178 -16.83 31.32 -21.72
C THR A 178 -16.77 32.68 -21.02
N MET A 179 -17.72 33.56 -21.29
CA MET A 179 -17.78 34.89 -20.67
C MET A 179 -18.16 34.83 -19.21
N ASN A 180 -17.55 35.67 -18.38
CA ASN A 180 -17.79 35.77 -16.94
C ASN A 180 -17.56 34.45 -16.17
N GLN A 181 -16.79 33.52 -16.75
CA GLN A 181 -16.37 32.29 -16.10
C GLN A 181 -15.13 32.55 -15.22
N SER A 182 -15.01 31.77 -14.16
CA SER A 182 -13.86 31.80 -13.26
C SER A 182 -13.16 30.47 -13.20
N PHE A 183 -11.88 30.49 -12.84
CA PHE A 183 -11.10 29.30 -12.56
C PHE A 183 -10.10 29.57 -11.42
N SER A 184 -9.65 28.50 -10.78
CA SER A 184 -8.55 28.49 -9.83
C SER A 184 -7.75 27.23 -10.02
N LEU A 185 -6.46 27.38 -10.22
CA LEU A 185 -5.49 26.29 -10.41
C LEU A 185 -4.36 26.46 -9.40
N SER A 186 -3.74 25.36 -9.02
CA SER A 186 -2.51 25.37 -8.23
C SER A 186 -1.46 24.46 -8.84
N LEU A 187 -0.19 24.84 -8.72
CA LEU A 187 0.91 24.01 -9.19
C LEU A 187 1.21 22.94 -8.13
N GLY A 188 1.12 21.69 -8.52
CA GLY A 188 1.54 20.52 -7.75
C GLY A 188 2.78 19.89 -8.38
N GLY A 189 3.45 19.01 -7.64
CA GLY A 189 4.59 18.27 -8.15
C GLY A 189 5.04 17.17 -7.22
N SER A 190 5.85 16.26 -7.74
CA SER A 190 6.56 15.23 -6.97
C SER A 190 8.01 15.16 -7.44
N CYS A 191 8.88 14.74 -6.53
CA CYS A 191 10.31 14.57 -6.79
C CYS A 191 10.74 13.23 -6.19
N MET A 192 11.36 12.41 -7.01
CA MET A 192 11.72 11.05 -6.59
C MET A 192 13.05 10.62 -7.22
N ASN A 193 13.83 9.84 -6.50
CA ASN A 193 15.04 9.22 -7.00
C ASN A 193 14.72 7.78 -7.46
N ASN A 194 14.19 7.61 -8.64
CA ASN A 194 13.66 6.32 -9.04
C ASN A 194 14.32 5.74 -10.28
N VAL A 195 14.76 4.51 -10.12
CA VAL A 195 14.87 3.60 -11.26
C VAL A 195 13.46 3.16 -11.59
N SER A 196 13.03 3.23 -12.83
CA SER A 196 11.73 2.71 -13.26
C SER A 196 11.58 1.25 -12.82
N ALA A 197 10.38 0.86 -12.44
CA ALA A 197 10.08 -0.54 -12.16
C ALA A 197 10.52 -1.42 -13.34
N SER A 198 11.14 -2.55 -13.05
CA SER A 198 11.54 -3.50 -14.09
C SER A 198 10.33 -3.94 -14.91
N LYS A 199 10.51 -3.96 -16.23
CA LYS A 199 9.46 -4.43 -17.15
C LYS A 199 9.03 -5.84 -16.74
N PRO A 200 7.72 -6.14 -16.74
CA PRO A 200 7.24 -7.48 -16.46
C PRO A 200 7.79 -8.51 -17.46
N ASP A 201 8.30 -9.61 -16.92
CA ASP A 201 8.78 -10.72 -17.75
C ASP A 201 7.59 -11.52 -18.28
N ILE A 202 7.37 -11.51 -19.61
CA ILE A 202 6.29 -12.21 -20.31
C ILE A 202 6.85 -13.40 -21.08
N LYS A 203 6.14 -14.52 -21.05
CA LYS A 203 6.38 -15.74 -21.84
C LYS A 203 5.10 -16.16 -22.58
N ASP A 204 5.27 -17.10 -23.50
CA ASP A 204 4.13 -17.67 -24.21
C ASP A 204 3.07 -18.20 -23.24
N GLY A 205 1.81 -17.91 -23.54
CA GLY A 205 0.67 -18.20 -22.68
C GLY A 205 0.30 -17.10 -21.69
N MET A 206 1.20 -16.20 -21.37
CA MET A 206 0.91 -15.01 -20.55
C MET A 206 0.34 -13.90 -21.42
N ILE A 207 -0.83 -13.37 -21.08
CA ILE A 207 -1.52 -12.34 -21.86
C ILE A 207 -1.57 -11.06 -21.01
N PRO A 208 -0.81 -10.01 -21.38
CA PRO A 208 -0.88 -8.71 -20.72
C PRO A 208 -2.26 -8.09 -20.84
N VAL A 209 -2.79 -7.55 -19.76
CA VAL A 209 -4.12 -6.94 -19.71
C VAL A 209 -4.15 -5.64 -18.94
N VAL A 210 -5.07 -4.76 -19.33
CA VAL A 210 -5.56 -3.66 -18.51
C VAL A 210 -6.96 -3.98 -18.01
N ILE A 211 -7.29 -3.55 -16.79
CA ILE A 211 -8.59 -3.78 -16.18
C ILE A 211 -9.22 -2.42 -15.91
N SER A 212 -10.36 -2.17 -16.55
CA SER A 212 -11.09 -0.91 -16.35
C SER A 212 -11.68 -0.81 -14.95
N SER A 213 -12.09 0.39 -14.58
CA SER A 213 -12.65 0.68 -13.24
C SER A 213 -13.92 -0.11 -12.91
N ASN A 214 -14.60 -0.66 -13.88
CA ASN A 214 -15.78 -1.53 -13.72
C ASN A 214 -15.48 -3.02 -13.95
N GLY A 215 -14.21 -3.42 -13.90
CA GLY A 215 -13.79 -4.81 -13.94
C GLY A 215 -13.68 -5.43 -15.33
N ILE A 216 -13.84 -4.66 -16.42
CA ILE A 216 -13.68 -5.19 -17.77
C ILE A 216 -12.20 -5.36 -18.08
N THR A 217 -11.79 -6.58 -18.40
CA THR A 217 -10.43 -6.95 -18.75
C THR A 217 -10.25 -6.87 -20.27
N SER A 218 -9.21 -6.18 -20.72
CA SER A 218 -8.87 -6.08 -22.15
C SER A 218 -7.38 -6.33 -22.36
N THR A 219 -7.03 -6.99 -23.48
CA THR A 219 -5.63 -7.24 -23.86
C THR A 219 -4.89 -5.92 -24.12
N VAL A 220 -3.61 -5.91 -23.86
CA VAL A 220 -2.71 -4.79 -24.12
C VAL A 220 -1.37 -5.32 -24.62
N SER A 221 -0.66 -4.51 -25.42
CA SER A 221 0.72 -4.87 -25.80
C SER A 221 1.65 -4.75 -24.59
N GLU A 222 2.59 -5.68 -24.45
CA GLU A 222 3.63 -5.61 -23.41
C GLU A 222 4.54 -4.38 -23.49
N ASN A 223 4.51 -3.66 -24.62
CA ASN A 223 5.27 -2.42 -24.83
C ASN A 223 4.38 -1.16 -24.78
N ASP A 224 3.10 -1.30 -24.44
CA ASP A 224 2.17 -0.19 -24.34
C ASP A 224 2.37 0.55 -23.02
N ALA A 225 2.56 1.86 -23.08
CA ALA A 225 2.74 2.71 -21.89
C ALA A 225 1.51 2.76 -20.98
N SER A 226 0.33 2.36 -21.48
CA SER A 226 -0.90 2.28 -20.68
C SER A 226 -1.04 0.98 -19.87
N TRP A 227 -0.13 0.01 -20.04
CA TRP A 227 -0.25 -1.28 -19.36
C TRP A 227 -0.10 -1.15 -17.85
N TYR A 228 0.87 -0.36 -17.38
CA TYR A 228 1.12 -0.11 -15.96
C TYR A 228 1.82 1.22 -15.72
N ASN A 229 1.62 1.76 -14.53
CA ASN A 229 2.36 2.92 -14.02
C ASN A 229 2.49 2.82 -12.51
N TYR A 230 3.61 2.29 -12.00
CA TYR A 230 3.82 2.12 -10.56
C TYR A 230 3.84 3.45 -9.80
N ASN A 231 4.22 4.55 -10.44
CA ASN A 231 4.16 5.87 -9.80
C ASN A 231 2.70 6.32 -9.53
N ASN A 232 1.75 5.81 -10.33
CA ASN A 232 0.32 6.03 -10.16
C ASN A 232 -0.36 4.88 -9.39
N GLN A 233 0.42 3.95 -8.81
CA GLN A 233 -0.11 2.75 -8.13
C GLN A 233 -0.88 1.81 -9.08
N GLU A 234 -0.63 1.89 -10.37
CA GLU A 234 -1.20 1.01 -11.39
C GLU A 234 -0.22 -0.12 -11.68
N TRP A 235 -0.42 -1.28 -11.02
CA TRP A 235 0.46 -2.43 -11.17
C TRP A 235 0.11 -3.23 -12.43
N ALA A 236 1.13 -3.83 -13.07
CA ALA A 236 0.93 -4.63 -14.27
C ALA A 236 0.15 -5.91 -13.97
N ASN A 237 -0.85 -6.18 -14.81
CA ASN A 237 -1.69 -7.37 -14.73
C ASN A 237 -1.53 -8.23 -15.99
N MET A 238 -1.65 -9.55 -15.84
CA MET A 238 -1.78 -10.49 -16.93
C MET A 238 -2.82 -11.55 -16.59
N VAL A 239 -3.32 -12.24 -17.63
CA VAL A 239 -4.21 -13.37 -17.46
C VAL A 239 -3.68 -14.62 -18.16
N LEU A 240 -4.06 -15.79 -17.61
CA LEU A 240 -3.97 -17.07 -18.26
C LEU A 240 -5.38 -17.46 -18.70
N VAL A 241 -5.53 -17.89 -19.93
CA VAL A 241 -6.83 -18.26 -20.52
C VAL A 241 -6.86 -19.72 -20.94
N SER A 242 -8.07 -20.24 -21.18
CA SER A 242 -8.27 -21.59 -21.68
C SER A 242 -7.51 -21.84 -22.99
N ASP A 243 -7.09 -23.06 -23.24
CA ASP A 243 -6.35 -23.43 -24.45
C ASP A 243 -7.14 -23.10 -25.73
N SER A 244 -8.46 -23.32 -25.70
CA SER A 244 -9.37 -23.09 -26.84
C SER A 244 -9.49 -21.60 -27.22
N SER A 245 -9.35 -20.68 -26.27
CA SER A 245 -9.50 -19.22 -26.49
C SER A 245 -8.17 -18.49 -26.58
N ARG A 246 -7.04 -19.15 -26.27
CA ARG A 246 -5.73 -18.49 -26.19
C ARG A 246 -5.34 -17.78 -27.48
N SER A 247 -5.55 -18.41 -28.63
CA SER A 247 -5.22 -17.81 -29.94
C SER A 247 -6.02 -16.54 -30.27
N THR A 248 -7.17 -16.34 -29.61
CA THR A 248 -8.00 -15.14 -29.78
C THR A 248 -7.38 -13.93 -29.08
N TYR A 249 -6.67 -14.14 -27.98
CA TYR A 249 -6.20 -13.08 -27.10
C TYR A 249 -4.69 -12.86 -27.13
N GLN A 250 -3.92 -13.92 -27.44
CA GLN A 250 -2.46 -13.82 -27.46
C GLN A 250 -1.98 -12.90 -28.59
N ASN A 251 -1.05 -12.00 -28.27
CA ASN A 251 -0.50 -11.00 -29.20
C ASN A 251 -1.54 -10.03 -29.80
N THR A 252 -2.66 -9.83 -29.12
CA THR A 252 -3.68 -8.83 -29.49
C THR A 252 -3.63 -7.64 -28.54
N SER A 253 -4.25 -6.52 -28.92
CA SER A 253 -4.38 -5.33 -28.08
C SER A 253 -5.77 -4.75 -28.24
N GLY A 254 -6.38 -4.31 -27.11
CA GLY A 254 -7.71 -3.71 -27.09
C GLY A 254 -8.88 -4.71 -27.23
N VAL A 255 -8.61 -6.01 -27.19
CA VAL A 255 -9.66 -7.05 -27.24
C VAL A 255 -10.16 -7.33 -25.83
N VAL A 256 -11.47 -7.25 -25.62
CA VAL A 256 -12.09 -7.62 -24.34
C VAL A 256 -11.96 -9.12 -24.13
N VAL A 257 -11.37 -9.52 -23.00
CA VAL A 257 -11.23 -10.93 -22.62
C VAL A 257 -12.48 -11.37 -21.88
N SER A 258 -13.14 -12.42 -22.38
CA SER A 258 -14.32 -12.99 -21.70
C SER A 258 -13.92 -13.55 -20.34
N GLU A 259 -14.67 -13.21 -19.30
CA GLU A 259 -14.43 -13.72 -17.95
C GLU A 259 -14.52 -15.27 -17.89
N GLU A 260 -15.29 -15.88 -18.76
CA GLU A 260 -15.41 -17.35 -18.85
C GLU A 260 -14.13 -18.00 -19.37
N ASP A 261 -13.39 -17.31 -20.22
CA ASP A 261 -12.14 -17.80 -20.81
C ASP A 261 -10.95 -17.66 -19.84
N ILE A 262 -11.03 -16.74 -18.87
CA ILE A 262 -9.95 -16.49 -17.92
C ILE A 262 -9.88 -17.62 -16.90
N LEU A 263 -8.69 -18.20 -16.76
CA LEU A 263 -8.38 -19.20 -15.74
C LEU A 263 -7.69 -18.58 -14.52
N ALA A 264 -6.81 -17.61 -14.76
CA ALA A 264 -6.08 -16.96 -13.67
C ALA A 264 -5.69 -15.52 -14.00
N TYR A 265 -5.78 -14.66 -12.98
CA TYR A 265 -5.23 -13.32 -12.97
C TYR A 265 -3.95 -13.27 -12.16
N TYR A 266 -2.92 -12.60 -12.66
CA TYR A 266 -1.67 -12.37 -11.96
C TYR A 266 -1.27 -10.89 -11.99
N VAL A 267 -0.54 -10.48 -10.95
CA VAL A 267 -0.02 -9.12 -10.78
C VAL A 267 1.51 -9.18 -10.68
N TRP A 268 2.19 -8.31 -11.41
CA TRP A 268 3.65 -8.22 -11.38
C TRP A 268 4.13 -7.46 -10.16
N ILE A 269 5.05 -8.07 -9.41
CA ILE A 269 5.79 -7.43 -8.33
C ILE A 269 7.23 -7.24 -8.82
N PRO A 270 7.62 -6.03 -9.22
CA PRO A 270 8.94 -5.74 -9.75
C PRO A 270 10.01 -5.84 -8.67
N ARG A 271 11.23 -6.20 -9.04
CA ARG A 271 12.37 -6.25 -8.13
C ARG A 271 12.65 -4.88 -7.52
N TYR A 272 12.93 -4.87 -6.21
CA TYR A 272 13.27 -3.67 -5.47
C TYR A 272 14.19 -3.97 -4.28
N LYS A 273 14.86 -2.94 -3.80
CA LYS A 273 15.43 -2.85 -2.45
C LYS A 273 14.60 -1.92 -1.60
N TYR A 274 14.61 -2.13 -0.29
CA TYR A 274 13.76 -1.40 0.64
C TYR A 274 14.53 -0.99 1.89
N ARG A 275 13.98 -0.02 2.60
CA ARG A 275 14.29 0.28 4.00
C ARG A 275 13.04 0.74 4.73
N ILE A 276 13.00 0.53 6.04
CA ILE A 276 11.96 1.00 6.94
C ILE A 276 12.64 2.02 7.86
N PRO A 277 12.60 3.33 7.51
CA PRO A 277 13.37 4.33 8.24
C PRO A 277 12.88 4.46 9.68
N GLU A 278 13.80 4.69 10.59
CA GLU A 278 13.49 4.98 11.99
C GLU A 278 12.86 6.37 12.10
N VAL A 279 11.74 6.48 12.81
CA VAL A 279 11.07 7.76 13.08
C VAL A 279 11.25 8.11 14.53
N LYS A 280 11.96 9.23 14.82
CA LYS A 280 12.10 9.74 16.16
C LYS A 280 10.84 10.48 16.57
N CYS A 281 10.33 10.22 17.76
CA CYS A 281 9.14 10.90 18.28
C CYS A 281 9.34 12.42 18.36
N SER A 282 10.57 12.88 18.60
CA SER A 282 10.91 14.32 18.56
C SER A 282 10.69 15.02 17.22
N THR A 283 10.53 14.27 16.12
CA THR A 283 10.31 14.82 14.79
C THR A 283 8.83 14.89 14.40
N LEU A 284 7.95 14.30 15.22
CA LEU A 284 6.51 14.32 14.99
C LEU A 284 5.92 15.69 15.36
N THR A 285 4.93 16.12 14.58
CA THR A 285 4.22 17.39 14.81
C THR A 285 2.90 17.10 15.51
N ASN A 286 2.74 17.59 16.75
CA ASN A 286 1.54 17.40 17.58
C ASN A 286 1.08 15.94 17.68
N PRO A 287 1.96 14.97 18.04
CA PRO A 287 1.55 13.59 18.18
C PRO A 287 0.48 13.44 19.26
N THR A 288 -0.47 12.53 19.02
CA THR A 288 -1.45 12.07 20.04
C THR A 288 -1.10 10.65 20.47
N TYR A 289 -1.59 10.24 21.65
CA TYR A 289 -1.37 8.87 22.11
C TYR A 289 -2.04 7.83 21.21
N GLU A 290 -3.22 8.15 20.68
CA GLU A 290 -3.97 7.25 19.80
C GLU A 290 -3.25 7.00 18.44
N GLU A 291 -2.52 8.02 17.95
CA GLU A 291 -1.80 7.91 16.68
C GLU A 291 -0.39 7.35 16.84
N TYR A 292 0.28 7.66 17.97
CA TYR A 292 1.69 7.33 18.20
C TYR A 292 1.92 6.80 19.62
N PRO A 293 1.29 5.69 20.01
CA PRO A 293 1.37 5.18 21.38
C PRO A 293 2.80 4.88 21.83
N GLU A 294 3.72 4.49 20.94
CA GLU A 294 5.13 4.22 21.24
C GLU A 294 5.91 5.48 21.63
N CYS A 295 5.39 6.65 21.27
CA CYS A 295 5.97 7.93 21.66
C CYS A 295 5.55 8.39 23.07
N TYR A 296 4.82 7.56 23.79
CA TYR A 296 4.38 7.87 25.13
C TYR A 296 4.92 6.86 26.15
N VAL A 297 5.28 7.35 27.31
CA VAL A 297 5.62 6.53 28.47
C VAL A 297 4.40 6.39 29.36
N TYR A 298 4.27 5.23 30.00
CA TYR A 298 3.20 4.99 30.97
C TYR A 298 3.66 5.43 32.34
N VAL A 299 2.86 6.24 33.00
CA VAL A 299 3.14 6.77 34.35
C VAL A 299 2.15 6.16 35.33
N LEU A 300 2.70 5.39 36.25
CA LEU A 300 1.99 4.78 37.38
C LEU A 300 2.47 5.39 38.71
N SER A 301 1.62 5.34 39.73
CA SER A 301 2.10 5.60 41.09
C SER A 301 3.13 4.53 41.54
N ASP A 302 4.02 4.85 42.47
CA ASP A 302 5.02 3.89 42.97
C ASP A 302 4.35 2.64 43.57
N SER A 303 3.17 2.80 44.20
CA SER A 303 2.37 1.71 44.72
C SER A 303 1.85 0.81 43.61
N ASP A 304 1.23 1.38 42.55
CA ASP A 304 0.66 0.64 41.45
C ASP A 304 1.75 -0.09 40.65
N LYS A 305 2.89 0.57 40.46
CA LYS A 305 4.05 -0.06 39.81
C LYS A 305 4.56 -1.26 40.61
N THR A 306 4.63 -1.13 41.94
CA THR A 306 5.03 -2.23 42.82
C THR A 306 4.03 -3.40 42.76
N LEU A 307 2.72 -3.10 42.70
CA LEU A 307 1.68 -4.11 42.55
C LEU A 307 1.83 -4.86 41.24
N LEU A 308 2.03 -4.15 40.12
CA LEU A 308 2.20 -4.76 38.80
C LEU A 308 3.43 -5.67 38.72
N ILE A 309 4.56 -5.23 39.27
CA ILE A 309 5.81 -5.99 39.35
C ILE A 309 5.61 -7.31 40.13
N ASN A 310 5.06 -7.18 41.36
CA ASN A 310 4.87 -8.35 42.24
C ASN A 310 3.88 -9.35 41.65
N TRP A 311 2.81 -8.86 41.02
CA TRP A 311 1.83 -9.71 40.35
C TRP A 311 2.46 -10.42 39.14
N GLY A 312 3.19 -9.71 38.25
CA GLY A 312 3.85 -10.29 37.09
C GLY A 312 4.85 -11.38 37.47
N HIS A 313 5.66 -11.16 38.51
CA HIS A 313 6.56 -12.16 39.07
C HIS A 313 5.77 -13.40 39.59
N ALA A 314 4.75 -13.18 40.41
CA ALA A 314 3.95 -14.28 40.99
C ALA A 314 3.20 -15.05 39.90
N TYR A 315 2.68 -14.38 38.89
CA TYR A 315 2.01 -15.00 37.74
C TYR A 315 2.94 -15.90 36.94
N ALA A 316 4.15 -15.42 36.63
CA ALA A 316 5.18 -16.21 35.93
C ALA A 316 5.59 -17.45 36.75
N GLN A 317 5.81 -17.29 38.06
CA GLN A 317 6.11 -18.40 38.97
C GLN A 317 4.99 -19.47 38.95
N SER A 318 3.73 -19.03 39.03
CA SER A 318 2.56 -19.93 38.97
C SER A 318 2.39 -20.65 37.65
N ALA A 319 2.84 -20.04 36.56
CA ALA A 319 2.86 -20.60 35.21
C ALA A 319 4.04 -21.58 34.97
N GLY A 320 4.91 -21.81 35.97
CA GLY A 320 6.02 -22.76 35.90
C GLY A 320 7.37 -22.14 35.54
N PHE A 321 7.47 -20.83 35.37
CA PHE A 321 8.72 -20.12 35.11
C PHE A 321 9.48 -19.80 36.41
N THR A 322 9.86 -20.84 37.15
CA THR A 322 10.44 -20.71 38.52
C THR A 322 11.81 -20.03 38.57
N SER A 323 12.50 -19.90 37.42
CA SER A 323 13.77 -19.15 37.30
C SER A 323 13.59 -17.66 37.10
N TYR A 324 12.38 -17.18 36.76
CA TYR A 324 12.11 -15.76 36.60
C TYR A 324 12.10 -15.04 37.95
N THR A 325 13.02 -14.10 38.12
CA THR A 325 13.27 -13.43 39.36
C THR A 325 12.47 -12.12 39.53
N LEU A 326 12.32 -11.64 40.74
CA LEU A 326 11.69 -10.33 41.00
C LEU A 326 12.48 -9.18 40.40
N GLU A 327 13.81 -9.32 40.29
CA GLU A 327 14.67 -8.30 39.65
C GLU A 327 14.41 -8.24 38.14
N GLU A 328 14.26 -9.40 37.49
CA GLU A 328 13.86 -9.47 36.07
C GLU A 328 12.46 -8.89 35.85
N ALA A 329 11.49 -9.24 36.69
CA ALA A 329 10.15 -8.65 36.65
C ALA A 329 10.17 -7.13 36.83
N THR A 330 11.02 -6.63 37.72
CA THR A 330 11.21 -5.18 37.94
C THR A 330 11.78 -4.51 36.70
N THR A 331 12.77 -5.12 36.09
CA THR A 331 13.40 -4.63 34.85
C THR A 331 12.42 -4.63 33.68
N ASP A 332 11.71 -5.72 33.49
CA ASP A 332 10.77 -5.89 32.37
C ASP A 332 9.58 -4.94 32.46
N VAL A 333 8.99 -4.79 33.66
CA VAL A 333 7.89 -3.83 33.86
C VAL A 333 8.39 -2.38 33.68
N ASN A 334 9.57 -2.03 34.18
CA ASN A 334 10.13 -0.70 33.98
C ASN A 334 10.37 -0.41 32.50
N ASN A 335 10.90 -1.38 31.76
CA ASN A 335 11.08 -1.25 30.32
C ASN A 335 9.74 -1.11 29.60
N ALA A 336 8.74 -1.91 29.97
CA ALA A 336 7.40 -1.82 29.41
C ALA A 336 6.78 -0.44 29.60
N LEU A 337 6.88 0.14 30.79
CA LEU A 337 6.38 1.49 31.08
C LEU A 337 7.07 2.57 30.22
N GLN A 338 8.33 2.37 29.85
CA GLN A 338 9.09 3.31 29.00
C GLN A 338 8.89 3.09 27.51
N THR A 339 8.67 1.84 27.08
CA THR A 339 8.63 1.48 25.65
C THR A 339 7.22 1.25 25.11
N GLY A 340 6.21 1.18 25.99
CA GLY A 340 4.85 0.81 25.62
C GLY A 340 4.63 -0.68 25.39
N THR A 341 5.67 -1.53 25.48
CA THR A 341 5.59 -2.96 25.21
C THR A 341 6.33 -3.76 26.28
N PHE A 342 5.63 -4.74 26.85
CA PHE A 342 6.23 -5.78 27.67
C PHE A 342 6.66 -6.94 26.78
N SER A 343 7.95 -7.24 26.76
CA SER A 343 8.51 -8.35 25.97
C SER A 343 9.51 -9.12 26.81
N ASN A 344 9.26 -10.44 26.97
CA ASN A 344 10.20 -11.35 27.61
C ASN A 344 10.26 -12.68 26.87
N ALA A 345 11.38 -12.93 26.20
CA ALA A 345 11.59 -14.12 25.37
C ALA A 345 11.62 -15.41 26.19
N SER A 346 12.07 -15.36 27.46
CA SER A 346 12.11 -16.53 28.35
C SER A 346 10.73 -16.96 28.79
N LEU A 347 9.81 -16.00 28.92
CA LEU A 347 8.40 -16.25 29.22
C LEU A 347 7.57 -16.54 27.96
N GLY A 348 8.09 -16.23 26.77
CA GLY A 348 7.34 -16.30 25.51
C GLY A 348 6.19 -15.30 25.43
N ILE A 349 6.30 -14.15 26.12
CA ILE A 349 5.25 -13.12 26.18
C ILE A 349 5.73 -11.85 25.51
N GLU A 350 4.89 -11.31 24.64
CA GLU A 350 4.98 -9.95 24.11
C GLU A 350 3.57 -9.36 24.05
N VAL A 351 3.33 -8.30 24.83
CA VAL A 351 2.04 -7.60 24.93
C VAL A 351 2.26 -6.12 25.09
N THR A 352 1.28 -5.29 24.76
CA THR A 352 1.37 -3.85 25.07
C THR A 352 1.30 -3.62 26.57
N THR A 353 1.85 -2.49 27.04
CA THR A 353 1.81 -2.12 28.44
C THR A 353 0.37 -1.95 28.95
N SER A 354 -0.53 -1.42 28.10
CA SER A 354 -1.96 -1.35 28.45
C SER A 354 -2.57 -2.74 28.62
N GLN A 355 -2.28 -3.68 27.73
CA GLN A 355 -2.74 -5.08 27.86
C GLN A 355 -2.19 -5.73 29.13
N LEU A 356 -0.93 -5.49 29.47
CA LEU A 356 -0.34 -6.01 30.72
C LEU A 356 -1.09 -5.48 31.95
N ILE A 357 -1.42 -4.18 31.95
CA ILE A 357 -2.19 -3.55 33.04
C ILE A 357 -3.63 -4.09 33.07
N ASP A 358 -4.25 -4.28 31.91
CA ASP A 358 -5.59 -4.87 31.80
C ASP A 358 -5.61 -6.32 32.32
N MET A 359 -4.59 -7.11 32.02
CA MET A 359 -4.44 -8.48 32.57
C MET A 359 -4.33 -8.43 34.11
N TYR A 360 -3.56 -7.50 34.66
CA TYR A 360 -3.51 -7.30 36.09
C TYR A 360 -4.90 -6.96 36.66
N ASN A 361 -5.58 -5.98 36.08
CA ASN A 361 -6.87 -5.46 36.53
C ASN A 361 -7.98 -6.53 36.45
N GLN A 362 -7.98 -7.36 35.40
CA GLN A 362 -8.91 -8.50 35.29
C GLN A 362 -8.73 -9.55 36.41
N ASN A 363 -7.51 -9.72 36.88
CA ASN A 363 -7.19 -10.67 37.95
C ASN A 363 -7.28 -10.06 39.36
N ASN A 364 -7.41 -8.72 39.48
CA ASN A 364 -7.38 -7.98 40.76
C ASN A 364 -8.48 -6.92 40.81
N SER A 365 -9.74 -7.31 40.66
CA SER A 365 -10.91 -6.40 40.54
C SER A 365 -11.03 -5.40 41.70
N ASP A 366 -10.60 -5.81 42.92
CA ASP A 366 -10.70 -5.00 44.13
C ASP A 366 -9.51 -4.04 44.34
N ASN A 367 -8.48 -4.13 43.51
CA ASN A 367 -7.26 -3.33 43.62
C ASN A 367 -6.69 -3.01 42.24
N GLN A 368 -7.47 -2.28 41.44
CA GLN A 368 -7.11 -1.95 40.06
C GLN A 368 -6.02 -0.87 40.02
N ILE A 369 -5.11 -1.03 39.07
CA ILE A 369 -4.08 -0.06 38.71
C ILE A 369 -4.65 0.94 37.70
N THR A 370 -4.31 2.23 37.90
CA THR A 370 -4.58 3.30 36.95
C THR A 370 -3.28 3.90 36.44
N TYR A 371 -3.31 4.40 35.22
CA TYR A 371 -2.15 5.04 34.60
C TYR A 371 -2.52 6.31 33.83
N THR A 372 -1.51 7.16 33.61
CA THR A 372 -1.53 8.24 32.63
C THR A 372 -0.43 8.01 31.59
N THR A 373 -0.50 8.70 30.47
CA THR A 373 0.55 8.64 29.45
C THR A 373 1.18 10.02 29.27
N GLU A 374 2.50 10.07 29.14
CA GLU A 374 3.27 11.29 28.89
C GLU A 374 4.11 11.14 27.63
N PHE A 375 4.14 12.20 26.81
CA PHE A 375 4.95 12.20 25.58
C PHE A 375 6.45 12.16 25.89
N SER A 376 7.15 11.23 25.23
CA SER A 376 8.61 11.06 25.34
C SER A 376 9.27 11.33 24.00
N SER A 377 9.90 12.48 23.85
CA SER A 377 10.64 12.85 22.64
C SER A 377 11.87 11.98 22.38
N SER A 378 12.34 11.22 23.37
CA SER A 378 13.49 10.30 23.23
C SER A 378 13.12 8.94 22.64
N ASN A 379 11.84 8.60 22.59
CA ASN A 379 11.37 7.33 22.03
C ASN A 379 11.41 7.36 20.49
N ASN A 380 11.42 6.15 19.91
CA ASN A 380 11.23 5.94 18.48
C ASN A 380 9.83 5.39 18.22
N TYR A 381 9.22 5.87 17.15
CA TYR A 381 7.98 5.32 16.64
C TYR A 381 8.27 4.04 15.85
N THR A 382 7.69 2.92 16.26
CA THR A 382 7.87 1.61 15.64
C THR A 382 6.64 1.12 14.87
N GLY A 383 5.53 1.86 14.96
CA GLY A 383 4.27 1.55 14.28
C GLY A 383 4.32 1.71 12.77
N PRO A 384 3.14 1.56 12.10
CA PRO A 384 3.01 1.61 10.65
C PRO A 384 3.53 2.91 10.05
N ARG A 385 4.39 2.81 9.06
CA ARG A 385 4.99 3.94 8.34
C ARG A 385 5.36 3.55 6.92
N GLU A 386 5.54 4.54 6.06
CA GLU A 386 5.93 4.30 4.68
C GLU A 386 7.24 3.50 4.60
N ILE A 387 7.24 2.44 3.81
CA ILE A 387 8.43 1.67 3.48
C ILE A 387 9.06 2.31 2.25
N ASP A 388 10.30 2.78 2.39
CA ASP A 388 11.06 3.33 1.28
C ASP A 388 11.45 2.21 0.32
N ILE A 389 11.07 2.34 -0.95
CA ILE A 389 11.36 1.37 -2.00
C ILE A 389 12.09 2.04 -3.15
N ILE A 390 13.15 1.39 -3.62
CA ILE A 390 13.87 1.71 -4.85
C ILE A 390 13.87 0.47 -5.74
N TYR A 391 13.37 0.61 -6.96
CA TYR A 391 13.39 -0.47 -7.93
C TYR A 391 14.82 -0.81 -8.36
N GLU A 392 15.06 -2.07 -8.68
CA GLU A 392 16.36 -2.60 -9.13
C GLU A 392 16.17 -3.45 -10.38
N ASP A 393 17.23 -3.61 -11.15
CA ASP A 393 17.37 -4.62 -12.18
C ASP A 393 18.09 -5.85 -11.61
N LYS A 394 17.81 -7.05 -12.13
CA LYS A 394 18.45 -8.30 -11.69
C LYS A 394 19.97 -8.32 -11.90
N SER A 395 20.50 -7.47 -12.79
CA SER A 395 21.94 -7.28 -13.01
C SER A 395 22.60 -6.40 -11.95
N THR A 396 21.80 -5.68 -11.13
CA THR A 396 22.30 -4.82 -10.06
C THR A 396 22.82 -5.68 -8.91
N ASN A 397 23.99 -5.35 -8.37
CA ASN A 397 24.48 -5.99 -7.16
C ASN A 397 23.51 -5.80 -6.00
N LYS A 398 23.28 -6.86 -5.24
CA LYS A 398 22.40 -6.80 -4.06
C LYS A 398 22.93 -5.79 -3.04
N SER A 399 22.02 -4.97 -2.53
CA SER A 399 22.22 -4.20 -1.30
C SER A 399 21.99 -5.12 -0.10
N LEU A 400 22.96 -5.22 0.80
CA LEU A 400 22.88 -6.05 2.01
C LEU A 400 23.02 -5.17 3.25
N GLY A 401 22.24 -4.09 3.31
CA GLY A 401 22.20 -3.14 4.41
C GLY A 401 21.43 -3.66 5.62
N ASP A 402 21.13 -2.76 6.55
CA ASP A 402 20.39 -3.07 7.77
C ASP A 402 18.87 -2.87 7.62
N ALA A 403 18.39 -2.51 6.43
CA ALA A 403 17.00 -2.20 6.10
C ALA A 403 16.39 -1.06 6.96
N VAL A 404 17.20 -0.30 7.69
CA VAL A 404 16.79 0.86 8.49
C VAL A 404 17.52 2.12 8.00
N ASN A 405 18.85 2.14 8.11
CA ASN A 405 19.68 3.26 7.66
C ASN A 405 20.14 3.09 6.21
N THR A 406 20.23 1.85 5.76
CA THR A 406 20.71 1.46 4.44
C THR A 406 19.74 0.46 3.81
N TYR A 407 19.66 0.47 2.49
CA TYR A 407 18.73 -0.40 1.75
C TYR A 407 19.15 -1.86 1.80
N TYR A 408 18.15 -2.75 1.78
CA TYR A 408 18.30 -4.20 1.66
C TYR A 408 17.54 -4.69 0.42
N THR A 409 18.20 -5.42 -0.49
CA THR A 409 17.52 -6.04 -1.65
C THR A 409 16.56 -7.11 -1.16
N HIS A 410 15.29 -7.00 -1.56
CA HIS A 410 14.26 -7.88 -1.04
C HIS A 410 14.50 -9.34 -1.47
N PRO A 411 14.46 -10.31 -0.52
CA PRO A 411 14.88 -11.70 -0.77
C PRO A 411 13.97 -12.47 -1.74
N ALA A 412 12.72 -12.04 -1.93
CA ALA A 412 11.79 -12.65 -2.87
C ALA A 412 12.30 -12.67 -4.32
N PHE A 413 13.22 -11.78 -4.66
CA PHE A 413 13.76 -11.66 -6.03
C PHE A 413 15.00 -12.51 -6.26
N THR A 414 15.26 -13.46 -5.36
CA THR A 414 16.23 -14.55 -5.53
C THR A 414 15.52 -15.89 -5.43
N PHE A 415 15.35 -16.55 -6.55
CA PHE A 415 14.69 -17.86 -6.62
C PHE A 415 15.73 -18.97 -6.76
N GLY A 416 16.03 -19.67 -5.69
CA GLY A 416 17.19 -20.55 -5.60
C GLY A 416 18.49 -19.74 -5.77
N ASP A 417 19.23 -20.02 -6.84
CA ASP A 417 20.45 -19.29 -7.21
C ASP A 417 20.21 -18.24 -8.31
N MET A 418 18.97 -18.08 -8.77
CA MET A 418 18.61 -17.20 -9.86
C MET A 418 18.08 -15.84 -9.35
N GLU A 419 18.71 -14.76 -9.82
CA GLU A 419 18.17 -13.40 -9.64
C GLU A 419 17.10 -13.13 -10.70
N VAL A 420 15.97 -12.55 -10.28
CA VAL A 420 14.82 -12.24 -11.16
C VAL A 420 14.50 -10.75 -11.13
N ASN A 421 13.92 -10.24 -12.24
CA ASN A 421 13.46 -8.85 -12.33
C ASN A 421 12.18 -8.59 -11.53
N GLY A 422 11.49 -9.64 -11.12
CA GLY A 422 10.25 -9.60 -10.37
C GLY A 422 9.58 -10.96 -10.36
N ILE A 423 8.38 -11.00 -9.80
CA ILE A 423 7.56 -12.22 -9.70
C ILE A 423 6.12 -11.91 -10.07
N TRP A 424 5.42 -12.87 -10.68
CA TRP A 424 3.99 -12.80 -10.91
C TRP A 424 3.26 -13.45 -9.74
N VAL A 425 2.44 -12.68 -9.04
CA VAL A 425 1.68 -13.13 -7.87
C VAL A 425 0.21 -13.29 -8.24
N GLY A 426 -0.41 -14.38 -7.84
CA GLY A 426 -1.85 -14.57 -8.00
C GLY A 426 -2.62 -13.39 -7.44
N LYS A 427 -3.47 -12.77 -8.29
CA LYS A 427 -4.22 -11.56 -7.92
C LYS A 427 -5.18 -11.79 -6.76
N PHE A 428 -5.69 -13.01 -6.64
CA PHE A 428 -6.61 -13.49 -5.61
C PHE A 428 -6.07 -14.77 -4.99
N GLU A 429 -6.67 -15.21 -3.89
CA GLU A 429 -6.47 -16.58 -3.37
C GLU A 429 -6.79 -17.62 -4.46
N THR A 430 -6.11 -18.77 -4.42
CA THR A 430 -6.42 -19.88 -5.33
C THR A 430 -7.81 -20.45 -5.02
N GLY A 431 -8.64 -20.56 -6.04
CA GLY A 431 -9.94 -21.22 -6.01
C GLY A 431 -10.01 -22.40 -6.99
N GLY A 432 -11.22 -22.79 -7.38
CA GLY A 432 -11.42 -23.95 -8.26
C GLY A 432 -11.27 -25.29 -7.56
N THR A 433 -10.53 -26.22 -8.15
CA THR A 433 -10.25 -27.55 -7.58
C THR A 433 -8.75 -27.83 -7.56
N ALA A 434 -8.30 -28.81 -6.78
CA ALA A 434 -6.89 -29.18 -6.68
C ALA A 434 -6.27 -29.65 -8.00
N THR A 435 -7.07 -30.06 -9.00
CA THR A 435 -6.61 -30.51 -10.33
C THR A 435 -6.93 -29.53 -11.45
N ALA A 436 -7.80 -28.54 -11.20
CA ALA A 436 -8.16 -27.46 -12.11
C ALA A 436 -8.29 -26.15 -11.30
N PRO A 437 -7.16 -25.62 -10.77
CA PRO A 437 -7.18 -24.43 -9.95
C PRO A 437 -7.50 -23.17 -10.78
N LEU A 438 -8.10 -22.18 -10.15
CA LEU A 438 -8.46 -20.90 -10.72
C LEU A 438 -7.95 -19.76 -9.83
N ILE A 439 -7.57 -18.64 -10.43
CA ILE A 439 -7.30 -17.40 -9.70
C ILE A 439 -8.23 -16.34 -10.28
N LYS A 440 -9.43 -16.24 -9.73
CA LYS A 440 -10.51 -15.40 -10.24
C LYS A 440 -11.21 -14.68 -9.09
N PRO A 441 -11.83 -13.52 -9.36
CA PRO A 441 -12.66 -12.87 -8.37
C PRO A 441 -14.00 -13.60 -8.17
N ASN A 442 -14.62 -13.39 -7.03
CA ASN A 442 -15.97 -13.85 -6.70
C ASN A 442 -16.19 -15.38 -6.75
N ILE A 443 -15.11 -16.16 -6.61
CA ILE A 443 -15.20 -17.62 -6.45
C ILE A 443 -14.77 -17.98 -5.02
N SER A 444 -15.24 -19.13 -4.52
CA SER A 444 -14.78 -19.61 -3.23
C SER A 444 -13.34 -20.08 -3.33
N SER A 445 -12.48 -19.68 -2.39
CA SER A 445 -11.11 -20.17 -2.31
C SER A 445 -11.06 -21.67 -2.11
N LEU A 446 -10.03 -22.32 -2.65
CA LEU A 446 -9.75 -23.75 -2.46
C LEU A 446 -9.18 -23.91 -1.05
N ARG A 447 -9.89 -24.66 -0.23
CA ARG A 447 -9.58 -24.82 1.20
C ARG A 447 -9.56 -26.28 1.59
N SER A 448 -9.25 -26.56 2.86
CA SER A 448 -9.21 -27.92 3.40
C SER A 448 -8.17 -28.80 2.70
N GLN A 449 -7.04 -28.20 2.35
CA GLN A 449 -5.89 -28.87 1.76
C GLN A 449 -4.72 -28.85 2.74
N THR A 450 -3.88 -29.89 2.70
CA THR A 450 -2.57 -29.86 3.38
C THR A 450 -1.59 -28.95 2.60
N VAL A 451 -0.52 -28.50 3.25
CA VAL A 451 0.50 -27.69 2.57
C VAL A 451 1.05 -28.36 1.30
N SER A 452 1.27 -29.69 1.33
CA SER A 452 1.76 -30.43 0.15
C SER A 452 0.73 -30.48 -1.00
N ALA A 453 -0.57 -30.54 -0.68
CA ALA A 453 -1.63 -30.50 -1.68
C ALA A 453 -1.73 -29.11 -2.31
N GLU A 454 -1.70 -28.04 -1.50
CA GLU A 454 -1.67 -26.65 -2.00
C GLU A 454 -0.42 -26.40 -2.86
N PHE A 455 0.74 -26.88 -2.43
CA PHE A 455 1.99 -26.77 -3.20
C PHE A 455 1.86 -27.45 -4.57
N THR A 456 1.31 -28.69 -4.62
CA THR A 456 1.09 -29.41 -5.88
C THR A 456 0.07 -28.71 -6.76
N THR A 457 -1.00 -28.18 -6.17
CA THR A 457 -2.02 -27.39 -6.88
C THR A 457 -1.41 -26.14 -7.53
N ALA A 458 -0.57 -25.41 -6.81
CA ALA A 458 0.08 -24.20 -7.34
C ALA A 458 0.98 -24.51 -8.53
N GLN A 459 1.63 -25.66 -8.59
CA GLN A 459 2.48 -26.08 -9.71
C GLN A 459 1.70 -26.31 -11.00
N ILE A 460 0.39 -26.56 -10.94
CA ILE A 460 -0.45 -26.81 -12.11
C ILE A 460 -0.51 -25.57 -13.03
N PHE A 461 -0.45 -24.35 -12.46
CA PHE A 461 -0.41 -23.12 -13.25
C PHE A 461 0.81 -23.00 -14.18
N GLY A 462 1.89 -23.74 -13.92
CA GLY A 462 3.08 -23.83 -14.79
C GLY A 462 2.97 -24.85 -15.92
N THR A 463 1.81 -25.47 -16.13
CA THR A 463 1.61 -26.52 -17.15
C THR A 463 1.13 -25.94 -18.47
N SER A 464 1.26 -26.74 -19.53
CA SER A 464 0.74 -26.40 -20.87
C SER A 464 -0.76 -26.17 -20.92
N THR A 465 -1.54 -26.74 -20.00
CA THR A 465 -2.98 -26.47 -19.87
C THR A 465 -3.26 -25.00 -19.63
N TYR A 466 -2.37 -24.32 -18.89
CA TYR A 466 -2.43 -22.87 -18.64
C TYR A 466 -1.57 -22.07 -19.65
N GLY A 467 -1.05 -22.71 -20.67
CA GLY A 467 -0.25 -22.08 -21.74
C GLY A 467 1.23 -21.92 -21.40
N MET A 468 1.68 -22.43 -20.25
CA MET A 468 3.04 -22.22 -19.82
C MET A 468 4.02 -23.16 -20.53
N THR A 469 5.22 -22.63 -20.78
CA THR A 469 6.37 -23.36 -21.30
C THR A 469 7.32 -23.78 -20.17
N SER A 470 8.33 -24.59 -20.49
CA SER A 470 9.32 -25.08 -19.52
C SER A 470 10.15 -23.98 -18.80
N ASN A 471 10.07 -22.73 -19.27
CA ASN A 471 10.83 -21.60 -18.69
C ASN A 471 10.02 -20.80 -17.63
N VAL A 472 8.87 -21.32 -17.21
CA VAL A 472 8.08 -20.71 -16.14
C VAL A 472 7.97 -21.71 -15.00
N ASP A 473 8.43 -21.30 -13.83
CA ASP A 473 8.26 -22.06 -12.59
C ASP A 473 7.01 -21.55 -11.87
N ALA A 474 6.08 -22.43 -11.58
CA ALA A 474 4.89 -22.15 -10.79
C ALA A 474 4.99 -22.84 -9.43
N HIS A 475 4.75 -22.12 -8.37
CA HIS A 475 4.84 -22.67 -7.02
C HIS A 475 3.89 -21.94 -6.06
N MET A 476 3.71 -22.55 -4.89
CA MET A 476 3.00 -21.94 -3.78
C MET A 476 3.83 -20.81 -3.17
N MET A 477 3.22 -19.67 -2.93
CA MET A 477 3.87 -18.45 -2.44
C MET A 477 4.77 -18.70 -1.23
N LYS A 478 6.01 -18.25 -1.27
CA LYS A 478 6.92 -18.26 -0.11
C LYS A 478 6.59 -17.13 0.86
N ASN A 479 7.03 -17.26 2.11
CA ASN A 479 6.81 -16.20 3.09
C ASN A 479 7.53 -14.89 2.73
N SER A 480 8.73 -14.96 2.14
CA SER A 480 9.44 -13.78 1.59
C SER A 480 8.69 -13.15 0.41
N GLU A 481 8.01 -13.92 -0.43
CA GLU A 481 7.22 -13.41 -1.54
C GLU A 481 5.94 -12.70 -1.06
N TRP A 482 5.31 -13.21 0.02
CA TRP A 482 4.26 -12.48 0.73
C TRP A 482 4.77 -11.13 1.24
N GLY A 483 5.94 -11.13 1.88
CA GLY A 483 6.60 -9.92 2.36
C GLY A 483 6.82 -8.91 1.23
N ALA A 484 7.21 -9.37 0.02
CA ALA A 484 7.41 -8.47 -1.11
C ALA A 484 6.14 -7.73 -1.53
N VAL A 485 4.99 -8.41 -1.53
CA VAL A 485 3.70 -7.78 -1.82
C VAL A 485 3.31 -6.81 -0.69
N ALA A 486 3.42 -7.24 0.57
CA ALA A 486 3.05 -6.43 1.72
C ALA A 486 3.89 -5.14 1.83
N TYR A 487 5.22 -5.23 1.59
CA TYR A 487 6.10 -4.06 1.64
C TYR A 487 5.85 -3.09 0.48
N LEU A 488 5.66 -3.61 -0.74
CA LEU A 488 5.30 -2.76 -1.88
C LEU A 488 3.95 -2.08 -1.67
N SER A 489 2.99 -2.77 -1.03
CA SER A 489 1.70 -2.19 -0.64
C SER A 489 1.83 -1.01 0.33
N HIS A 490 2.80 -1.07 1.27
CA HIS A 490 3.05 -0.05 2.29
C HIS A 490 4.12 0.96 1.88
N SER A 491 4.25 1.19 0.60
CA SER A 491 5.11 2.20 0.00
C SER A 491 4.27 3.21 -0.80
N ARG A 492 4.92 4.24 -1.31
CA ARG A 492 4.28 5.19 -2.25
C ARG A 492 3.73 4.53 -3.54
N TYR A 493 4.16 3.32 -3.85
CA TYR A 493 3.72 2.56 -5.02
C TYR A 493 2.50 1.70 -4.76
N GLY A 494 2.07 1.62 -3.51
CA GLY A 494 0.89 0.91 -3.06
C GLY A 494 -0.05 1.81 -2.26
N VAL A 495 -0.98 1.20 -1.57
CA VAL A 495 -2.01 1.92 -0.80
C VAL A 495 -1.44 2.70 0.39
N ASN A 496 -0.23 2.37 0.85
CA ASN A 496 0.49 2.97 1.98
C ASN A 496 -0.36 3.15 3.25
N ARG A 497 -1.21 2.20 3.52
CA ARG A 497 -2.08 2.09 4.71
C ARG A 497 -2.50 0.64 4.90
N GLU A 498 -3.28 0.38 5.93
CA GLU A 498 -3.93 -0.92 6.13
C GLU A 498 -4.77 -1.31 4.90
N VAL A 499 -4.63 -2.55 4.44
CA VAL A 499 -5.42 -3.13 3.36
C VAL A 499 -6.79 -3.53 3.90
N TYR A 500 -7.86 -3.23 3.16
CA TYR A 500 -9.21 -3.59 3.59
C TYR A 500 -9.39 -5.09 3.68
N ILE A 501 -10.03 -5.54 4.77
CA ILE A 501 -10.22 -6.92 5.10
C ILE A 501 -11.34 -7.55 4.26
N ASN A 502 -11.09 -8.73 3.69
CA ASN A 502 -12.12 -9.54 3.08
C ASN A 502 -12.94 -10.27 4.14
N ASN A 503 -14.15 -9.77 4.43
CA ASN A 503 -15.06 -10.32 5.45
C ASN A 503 -16.07 -11.32 4.88
N SER A 504 -15.82 -11.88 3.70
CA SER A 504 -16.75 -12.83 3.06
C SER A 504 -16.82 -14.16 3.81
N THR A 505 -17.93 -14.43 4.47
CA THR A 505 -18.18 -15.69 5.21
C THR A 505 -18.19 -16.93 4.31
N GLY A 506 -18.38 -16.76 3.00
CA GLY A 506 -18.28 -17.80 1.97
C GLY A 506 -16.87 -17.96 1.41
N PHE A 507 -15.88 -17.22 1.94
CA PHE A 507 -14.50 -17.19 1.45
C PHE A 507 -14.40 -16.86 -0.05
N TYR A 508 -15.25 -15.94 -0.50
CA TYR A 508 -15.22 -15.50 -1.89
C TYR A 508 -14.11 -14.47 -2.10
N THR A 509 -13.30 -14.76 -3.10
CA THR A 509 -12.12 -13.97 -3.47
C THR A 509 -12.48 -12.56 -3.97
N GLY A 510 -11.60 -11.60 -3.72
CA GLY A 510 -11.72 -10.22 -4.19
C GLY A 510 -12.90 -9.45 -3.60
N ARG A 511 -13.50 -9.93 -2.53
CA ARG A 511 -14.57 -9.24 -1.81
C ARG A 511 -14.00 -8.49 -0.63
N SER A 512 -14.61 -7.39 -0.30
CA SER A 512 -14.15 -6.58 0.78
C SER A 512 -15.28 -5.91 1.50
N GLY A 513 -15.06 -5.70 2.73
CA GLY A 513 -15.85 -4.92 3.55
C GLY A 513 -15.12 -4.17 4.58
N GLY A 514 -13.90 -4.41 4.70
CA GLY A 514 -12.96 -3.68 5.51
C GLY A 514 -13.43 -3.32 6.92
N ASN A 515 -12.56 -3.54 7.84
CA ASN A 515 -12.68 -3.06 9.21
C ASN A 515 -11.77 -1.83 9.39
N VAL A 516 -11.76 -0.95 8.40
CA VAL A 516 -10.82 0.17 8.35
C VAL A 516 -11.43 1.40 8.98
N PRO A 517 -10.78 2.03 9.95
CA PRO A 517 -11.26 3.26 10.56
C PRO A 517 -11.55 4.35 9.52
N GLY A 518 -12.68 5.03 9.66
CA GLY A 518 -13.08 6.09 8.74
C GLY A 518 -13.81 5.64 7.47
N PHE A 519 -14.00 4.34 7.27
CA PHE A 519 -14.82 3.85 6.18
C PHE A 519 -16.29 4.32 6.34
N THR A 520 -16.82 4.99 5.35
CA THR A 520 -18.22 5.40 5.31
C THR A 520 -18.90 4.65 4.19
N PRO A 521 -19.90 3.81 4.49
CA PRO A 521 -20.61 3.07 3.47
C PRO A 521 -21.34 3.97 2.50
N ILE A 522 -21.35 3.57 1.25
CA ILE A 522 -22.17 4.22 0.24
C ILE A 522 -23.65 3.88 0.52
N ASN A 523 -24.54 4.82 0.30
CA ASN A 523 -25.99 4.70 0.54
C ASN A 523 -26.42 4.54 2.00
N GLY A 524 -25.56 4.81 2.97
CA GLY A 524 -25.91 4.72 4.39
C GLY A 524 -26.27 3.33 4.89
N THR A 525 -25.89 2.29 4.17
CA THR A 525 -26.17 0.89 4.55
C THR A 525 -25.31 0.45 5.73
N TYR A 526 -24.09 0.98 5.84
CA TYR A 526 -23.17 0.73 6.93
C TYR A 526 -22.86 2.02 7.66
N THR A 527 -22.92 1.99 8.96
CA THR A 527 -22.66 3.15 9.82
C THR A 527 -21.46 2.97 10.73
N ASP A 528 -20.99 1.73 10.86
CA ASP A 528 -19.89 1.37 11.73
C ASP A 528 -19.08 0.23 11.10
N GLN A 529 -17.81 0.44 10.94
CA GLN A 529 -16.87 -0.51 10.32
C GLN A 529 -16.11 -1.32 11.31
N THR A 530 -16.21 -1.02 12.56
CA THR A 530 -15.55 -1.79 13.61
C THR A 530 -16.22 -3.14 13.85
N LEU A 531 -17.41 -3.35 13.29
CA LEU A 531 -18.22 -4.51 13.58
C LEU A 531 -18.37 -5.44 12.36
N THR A 532 -17.51 -6.46 12.30
CA THR A 532 -17.60 -7.55 11.30
C THR A 532 -18.98 -8.19 11.25
N THR A 533 -19.70 -8.27 12.37
CA THR A 533 -21.09 -8.78 12.45
C THR A 533 -22.10 -7.87 11.77
N GLN A 534 -21.97 -6.56 11.88
CA GLN A 534 -22.79 -5.60 11.13
C GLN A 534 -22.50 -5.68 9.65
N TYR A 535 -21.26 -5.82 9.31
CA TYR A 535 -20.76 -5.96 7.97
C TYR A 535 -21.40 -7.16 7.27
N ASN A 536 -21.30 -8.32 7.85
CA ASN A 536 -21.92 -9.53 7.36
C ASN A 536 -23.45 -9.44 7.30
N LYS A 537 -24.08 -8.60 8.13
CA LYS A 537 -25.52 -8.39 8.15
C LYS A 537 -26.01 -7.56 6.97
N TYR A 538 -25.23 -6.55 6.54
CA TYR A 538 -25.64 -5.59 5.51
C TYR A 538 -25.11 -5.93 4.11
N GLY A 539 -24.27 -6.94 3.98
CA GLY A 539 -23.62 -7.34 2.74
C GLY A 539 -22.17 -6.92 2.65
N PHE A 540 -21.57 -7.10 1.51
CA PHE A 540 -20.19 -6.75 1.21
C PHE A 540 -20.00 -6.48 -0.27
N TYR A 541 -18.87 -5.89 -0.64
CA TYR A 541 -18.57 -5.45 -2.00
C TYR A 541 -17.77 -6.51 -2.76
N THR A 542 -18.08 -6.64 -4.05
CA THR A 542 -17.31 -7.45 -4.99
C THR A 542 -16.13 -6.65 -5.56
N TRP A 543 -15.17 -7.34 -6.15
CA TRP A 543 -13.99 -6.71 -6.75
C TRP A 543 -14.33 -5.72 -7.88
N ASP A 544 -15.42 -5.94 -8.61
CA ASP A 544 -15.95 -5.08 -9.67
C ASP A 544 -16.88 -3.95 -9.14
N GLY A 545 -16.91 -3.77 -7.81
CA GLY A 545 -17.57 -2.64 -7.17
C GLY A 545 -19.06 -2.78 -6.96
N TYR A 546 -19.64 -3.99 -7.05
CA TYR A 546 -21.04 -4.22 -6.69
C TYR A 546 -21.19 -4.51 -5.21
N LEU A 547 -22.23 -3.94 -4.59
CA LEU A 547 -22.70 -4.35 -3.29
C LEU A 547 -23.43 -5.69 -3.40
N LEU A 548 -23.09 -6.64 -2.55
CA LEU A 548 -23.82 -7.90 -2.40
C LEU A 548 -24.64 -7.87 -1.13
N GLU A 549 -25.92 -8.23 -1.25
CA GLU A 549 -26.77 -8.40 -0.10
C GLU A 549 -26.41 -9.66 0.69
N TYR A 550 -26.47 -9.55 2.00
CA TYR A 550 -26.18 -10.65 2.90
C TYR A 550 -27.12 -11.85 2.64
N ASN A 551 -26.58 -13.04 2.59
CA ASN A 551 -27.23 -14.34 2.33
C ASN A 551 -27.79 -14.56 0.92
N THR A 552 -27.97 -13.56 0.08
CA THR A 552 -28.56 -13.76 -1.26
C THR A 552 -27.56 -13.69 -2.37
N ASN A 553 -26.38 -13.09 -2.12
CA ASN A 553 -25.38 -12.75 -3.14
C ASN A 553 -25.93 -11.94 -4.31
N THR A 554 -27.02 -11.20 -4.09
CA THR A 554 -27.65 -10.37 -5.11
C THR A 554 -26.89 -9.07 -5.27
N LYS A 555 -26.43 -8.78 -6.48
CA LYS A 555 -25.74 -7.52 -6.81
C LYS A 555 -26.77 -6.36 -6.81
N SER A 556 -26.49 -5.26 -6.09
CA SER A 556 -27.39 -4.11 -5.91
C SER A 556 -26.71 -2.80 -6.24
N GLY A 557 -26.13 -2.49 -7.17
CA GLY A 557 -25.51 -1.22 -7.53
C GLY A 557 -23.99 -1.29 -7.63
N ILE A 558 -23.38 -0.29 -8.24
CA ILE A 558 -21.95 -0.18 -8.44
C ILE A 558 -21.37 0.80 -7.45
N HIS A 559 -20.30 0.43 -6.77
CA HIS A 559 -19.59 1.23 -5.81
C HIS A 559 -18.08 1.11 -6.02
N ASP A 560 -17.35 2.16 -5.66
CA ASP A 560 -15.90 2.17 -5.80
C ASP A 560 -15.15 1.54 -4.61
N ILE A 561 -15.85 1.25 -3.54
CA ILE A 561 -15.24 0.83 -2.28
C ILE A 561 -14.34 -0.39 -2.42
N ASN A 562 -14.73 -1.35 -3.23
CA ASN A 562 -13.96 -2.59 -3.38
C ASN A 562 -12.63 -2.40 -4.12
N LYS A 563 -12.49 -1.38 -4.95
CA LYS A 563 -11.22 -1.07 -5.63
C LYS A 563 -10.13 -0.74 -4.62
N VAL A 564 -10.48 -0.07 -3.53
CA VAL A 564 -9.55 0.33 -2.47
C VAL A 564 -9.17 -0.81 -1.52
N ALA A 565 -9.77 -2.00 -1.68
CA ALA A 565 -9.43 -3.20 -0.91
C ALA A 565 -8.18 -3.92 -1.41
N SER A 566 -7.64 -3.53 -2.54
CA SER A 566 -6.39 -4.07 -3.07
C SER A 566 -5.16 -3.39 -2.46
N THR A 567 -4.02 -3.99 -2.68
CA THR A 567 -2.71 -3.47 -2.27
C THR A 567 -2.32 -2.15 -2.91
N THR A 568 -3.02 -1.70 -3.94
CA THR A 568 -2.79 -0.42 -4.63
C THR A 568 -3.85 0.64 -4.33
N GLY A 569 -4.95 0.27 -3.65
CA GLY A 569 -6.09 1.16 -3.51
C GLY A 569 -6.89 1.38 -4.80
N ASN A 570 -6.59 0.64 -5.86
CA ASN A 570 -7.33 0.60 -7.12
C ASN A 570 -7.43 -0.85 -7.63
N ILE A 571 -8.05 -1.06 -8.79
CA ILE A 571 -8.35 -2.41 -9.30
C ILE A 571 -7.09 -3.21 -9.72
N THR A 572 -5.92 -2.60 -9.86
CA THR A 572 -4.75 -3.27 -10.44
C THR A 572 -3.92 -4.07 -9.45
N GLY A 573 -4.09 -3.84 -8.13
CA GLY A 573 -3.33 -4.51 -7.09
C GLY A 573 -3.73 -5.95 -6.81
N VAL A 574 -3.07 -6.54 -5.81
CA VAL A 574 -3.37 -7.87 -5.26
C VAL A 574 -4.47 -7.74 -4.22
N TYR A 575 -5.45 -8.63 -4.26
CA TYR A 575 -6.56 -8.73 -3.32
C TYR A 575 -6.34 -9.86 -2.31
N ASP A 576 -7.17 -9.89 -1.28
CA ASP A 576 -7.22 -10.94 -0.27
C ASP A 576 -5.91 -11.09 0.54
N MET A 577 -5.07 -10.04 0.60
CA MET A 577 -3.89 -10.00 1.47
C MET A 577 -4.27 -9.77 2.94
N ALA A 578 -5.54 -9.52 3.22
CA ALA A 578 -6.11 -9.35 4.55
C ALA A 578 -7.51 -9.98 4.59
N GLY A 579 -7.74 -10.93 5.48
CA GLY A 579 -9.03 -11.65 5.59
C GLY A 579 -9.24 -12.67 4.46
N GLY A 580 -10.48 -13.04 4.19
CA GLY A 580 -10.79 -14.17 3.30
C GLY A 580 -10.49 -15.50 3.96
N SER A 581 -9.69 -16.34 3.35
CA SER A 581 -9.08 -17.50 3.98
C SER A 581 -7.74 -17.14 4.60
N VAL A 582 -7.35 -17.83 5.66
CA VAL A 582 -5.95 -17.73 6.11
C VAL A 582 -5.08 -18.48 5.10
N GLU A 583 -4.01 -17.86 4.61
CA GLU A 583 -3.22 -18.46 3.54
C GLU A 583 -1.95 -19.15 4.04
N TYR A 584 -1.81 -20.44 3.74
CA TYR A 584 -0.52 -21.10 3.86
C TYR A 584 0.50 -20.45 2.94
N VAL A 585 1.70 -20.23 3.45
CA VAL A 585 2.87 -19.87 2.67
C VAL A 585 4.00 -20.87 2.91
N MET A 586 4.88 -21.01 1.93
CA MET A 586 6.05 -21.89 1.99
C MET A 586 7.15 -21.28 2.88
N GLY A 587 6.90 -21.30 4.17
CA GLY A 587 7.80 -20.95 5.25
C GLY A 587 7.82 -22.08 6.27
N ASN A 588 9.00 -22.62 6.60
CA ASN A 588 9.11 -23.84 7.41
C ASN A 588 10.17 -23.77 8.51
N TYR A 589 9.83 -24.26 9.69
CA TYR A 589 10.72 -24.36 10.83
C TYR A 589 11.59 -25.64 10.74
N ASN A 590 12.90 -25.46 10.66
CA ASN A 590 13.93 -26.49 10.75
C ASN A 590 13.74 -27.74 9.89
N ASN A 591 13.07 -27.62 8.74
CA ASN A 591 12.72 -28.73 7.84
C ASN A 591 11.82 -29.79 8.51
N ILE A 592 11.02 -29.39 9.50
CA ILE A 592 10.03 -30.26 10.15
C ILE A 592 8.79 -30.36 9.27
N ILE A 593 8.42 -31.57 8.90
CA ILE A 593 7.30 -31.82 7.99
C ILE A 593 5.95 -31.51 8.68
N GLY A 594 5.80 -31.86 9.96
CA GLY A 594 4.53 -31.77 10.66
C GLY A 594 3.46 -32.69 10.01
N ASN A 595 2.23 -32.15 9.95
CA ASN A 595 1.08 -32.82 9.32
C ASN A 595 0.83 -32.29 7.87
N SER A 596 1.84 -31.71 7.24
CA SER A 596 1.74 -31.04 5.94
C SER A 596 1.44 -31.95 4.75
N GLY A 597 1.47 -33.26 4.92
CA GLY A 597 1.30 -34.25 3.83
C GLY A 597 2.56 -34.48 2.98
N PHE A 598 3.64 -33.73 3.19
CA PHE A 598 4.93 -34.04 2.58
C PHE A 598 5.53 -35.32 3.21
N THR A 599 6.14 -36.17 2.40
CA THR A 599 7.03 -37.25 2.86
C THR A 599 8.48 -36.76 2.92
N THR A 600 8.85 -35.87 2.01
CA THR A 600 10.11 -35.10 1.94
C THR A 600 9.77 -33.70 1.53
N LEU A 601 10.43 -32.69 2.10
CA LEU A 601 10.25 -31.32 1.67
C LEU A 601 10.72 -31.15 0.20
N PRO A 602 10.11 -30.24 -0.56
CA PRO A 602 10.54 -29.93 -1.91
C PRO A 602 11.93 -29.27 -1.91
N ASP A 603 12.45 -28.97 -3.10
CA ASP A 603 13.72 -28.25 -3.25
C ASP A 603 13.71 -26.96 -2.41
N ARG A 604 14.89 -26.61 -1.87
CA ARG A 604 15.07 -25.47 -0.96
C ARG A 604 14.67 -24.13 -1.59
N LYS A 605 14.66 -24.01 -2.90
CA LYS A 605 14.22 -22.79 -3.61
C LYS A 605 12.73 -22.47 -3.40
N TYR A 606 11.93 -23.46 -3.00
CA TYR A 606 10.48 -23.34 -2.85
C TYR A 606 10.02 -22.94 -1.44
N TYR A 607 10.88 -22.86 -0.45
CA TYR A 607 10.46 -22.46 0.89
C TYR A 607 11.51 -21.68 1.65
N ASP A 608 11.06 -20.80 2.52
CA ASP A 608 11.91 -20.08 3.47
C ASP A 608 12.12 -20.93 4.72
N LYS A 609 13.37 -21.00 5.21
CA LYS A 609 13.69 -21.78 6.39
C LYS A 609 13.92 -20.90 7.61
N TYR A 610 13.30 -21.25 8.72
CA TYR A 610 13.45 -20.62 10.02
C TYR A 610 14.08 -21.58 11.01
N THR A 611 14.99 -21.10 11.86
CA THR A 611 15.85 -21.98 12.69
C THR A 611 15.69 -21.76 14.18
N THR A 612 15.05 -20.68 14.61
CA THR A 612 14.74 -20.39 16.01
C THR A 612 13.30 -19.89 16.17
N THR A 613 12.80 -19.93 17.38
CA THR A 613 11.47 -19.40 17.74
C THR A 613 11.50 -17.93 18.17
N ASN A 614 12.66 -17.29 18.11
CA ASN A 614 12.81 -15.87 18.42
C ASN A 614 12.68 -15.07 17.13
N LEU A 615 11.74 -14.13 17.11
CA LEU A 615 11.38 -13.33 15.95
C LEU A 615 12.57 -12.54 15.36
N ARG A 616 13.49 -12.06 16.20
CA ARG A 616 14.66 -11.28 15.77
C ARG A 616 15.83 -12.13 15.28
N THR A 617 15.82 -13.43 15.52
CA THR A 617 16.91 -14.36 15.14
C THR A 617 16.42 -15.55 14.33
N ALA A 618 15.20 -15.51 13.80
CA ALA A 618 14.54 -16.66 13.16
C ALA A 618 15.23 -17.12 11.88
N CYS A 619 15.93 -16.24 11.16
CA CYS A 619 16.69 -16.58 9.96
C CYS A 619 18.16 -16.88 10.27
N ASN A 620 18.44 -18.13 10.63
CA ASN A 620 19.78 -18.64 10.91
C ASN A 620 20.57 -17.77 11.91
N GLY A 621 19.90 -17.34 12.98
CA GLY A 621 20.51 -16.50 14.02
C GLY A 621 20.43 -14.99 13.75
N GLY A 622 19.82 -14.55 12.66
CA GLY A 622 19.65 -13.16 12.29
C GLY A 622 18.21 -12.77 11.98
N ILE A 623 18.00 -11.50 11.68
CA ILE A 623 16.71 -10.93 11.27
C ILE A 623 16.31 -11.53 9.90
N CYS A 624 15.03 -11.81 9.75
CA CYS A 624 14.43 -12.24 8.49
C CYS A 624 14.01 -11.01 7.66
N TYR A 625 15.01 -10.34 7.07
CA TYR A 625 14.77 -9.16 6.26
C TYR A 625 13.80 -9.43 5.10
N GLY A 626 12.78 -8.59 4.95
CA GLY A 626 11.81 -8.68 3.86
C GLY A 626 10.73 -9.77 4.01
N HIS A 627 10.73 -10.54 5.11
CA HIS A 627 9.74 -11.61 5.30
C HIS A 627 8.41 -11.12 5.90
N GLY A 628 8.26 -9.83 6.17
CA GLY A 628 7.07 -9.32 6.83
C GLY A 628 6.90 -9.87 8.26
N LEU A 629 7.99 -9.98 9.01
CA LEU A 629 8.05 -10.51 10.38
C LEU A 629 8.50 -9.43 11.38
N SER A 630 9.67 -9.58 11.99
CA SER A 630 10.15 -8.70 13.07
C SER A 630 10.24 -7.21 12.72
N GLU A 631 10.37 -6.87 11.44
CA GLU A 631 10.50 -5.47 10.98
C GLU A 631 9.15 -4.72 11.04
N VAL A 632 8.03 -5.46 10.97
CA VAL A 632 6.66 -4.94 10.82
C VAL A 632 5.67 -5.68 11.74
N SER A 633 6.17 -6.38 12.76
CA SER A 633 5.32 -7.09 13.70
C SER A 633 4.39 -6.13 14.43
N ASN A 634 3.15 -6.55 14.63
CA ASN A 634 2.10 -5.78 15.28
C ASN A 634 1.70 -4.46 14.57
N TRP A 635 2.14 -4.22 13.33
CA TRP A 635 1.58 -3.10 12.56
C TRP A 635 0.08 -3.28 12.40
N TYR A 636 -0.69 -2.22 12.62
CA TYR A 636 -2.17 -2.19 12.60
C TYR A 636 -2.85 -3.09 13.65
N GLY A 637 -2.08 -3.68 14.58
CA GLY A 637 -2.61 -4.66 15.52
C GLY A 637 -2.75 -6.06 14.93
N ASP A 638 -2.17 -6.33 13.77
CA ASP A 638 -2.16 -7.63 13.12
C ASP A 638 -1.58 -8.70 14.07
N TYR A 639 -2.30 -9.81 14.20
CA TYR A 639 -1.86 -10.89 15.08
C TYR A 639 -0.58 -11.55 14.57
N PHE A 640 0.30 -11.94 15.47
CA PHE A 640 1.54 -12.61 15.11
C PHE A 640 1.91 -13.75 16.06
N ASN A 641 2.32 -14.89 15.48
CA ASN A 641 2.86 -16.02 16.21
C ASN A 641 3.85 -16.80 15.32
N LEU A 642 5.10 -16.93 15.79
CA LEU A 642 6.17 -17.53 15.00
C LEU A 642 6.08 -19.06 14.98
N VAL A 643 6.54 -19.66 13.89
CA VAL A 643 6.67 -21.12 13.73
C VAL A 643 7.61 -21.72 14.77
N ASN A 644 7.34 -23.00 15.11
CA ASN A 644 8.10 -23.76 16.10
C ASN A 644 8.11 -25.26 15.77
N GLY A 645 8.67 -26.08 16.63
CA GLY A 645 8.80 -27.52 16.39
C GLY A 645 7.49 -28.29 16.29
N SER A 646 6.40 -27.84 16.93
CA SER A 646 5.08 -28.47 16.87
C SER A 646 4.17 -27.88 15.79
N ALA A 647 4.43 -26.64 15.38
CA ALA A 647 3.69 -25.91 14.36
C ALA A 647 4.67 -25.27 13.36
N PRO A 648 5.25 -26.08 12.41
CA PRO A 648 6.39 -25.69 11.61
C PRO A 648 6.07 -24.88 10.35
N TRP A 649 4.81 -24.61 10.02
CA TRP A 649 4.37 -23.93 8.82
C TRP A 649 3.75 -22.57 9.10
N PHE A 650 4.00 -21.60 8.22
CA PHE A 650 3.40 -20.27 8.31
C PHE A 650 2.04 -20.18 7.64
N LEU A 651 1.19 -19.37 8.25
CA LEU A 651 -0.07 -18.85 7.74
C LEU A 651 -0.01 -17.32 7.70
N ARG A 652 -0.68 -16.70 6.72
CA ARG A 652 -0.69 -15.23 6.50
C ARG A 652 -2.11 -14.71 6.30
N GLY A 653 -2.26 -13.38 6.36
CA GLY A 653 -3.48 -12.65 6.01
C GLY A 653 -4.56 -12.60 7.08
N GLY A 654 -4.63 -13.58 7.95
CA GLY A 654 -5.78 -13.79 8.84
C GLY A 654 -7.02 -14.25 8.05
N GLY A 655 -8.08 -14.68 8.75
CA GLY A 655 -9.33 -15.13 8.14
C GLY A 655 -10.43 -14.07 8.20
N TYR A 656 -11.51 -14.28 7.46
CA TYR A 656 -12.67 -13.39 7.44
C TYR A 656 -13.27 -13.09 8.83
N GLY A 657 -13.08 -14.01 9.78
CA GLY A 657 -13.63 -13.91 11.15
C GLY A 657 -12.66 -13.35 12.18
N ASP A 658 -11.41 -13.08 11.81
CA ASP A 658 -10.38 -12.57 12.74
C ASP A 658 -10.56 -11.07 13.04
N GLY A 659 -11.42 -10.38 12.30
CA GLY A 659 -11.72 -8.96 12.53
C GLY A 659 -10.50 -8.07 12.33
N SER A 660 -10.30 -7.13 13.25
CA SER A 660 -9.23 -6.11 13.16
C SER A 660 -7.82 -6.67 13.37
N VAL A 661 -7.65 -7.94 13.71
CA VAL A 661 -6.33 -8.56 13.83
C VAL A 661 -5.89 -9.29 12.55
N ALA A 662 -6.77 -9.38 11.53
CA ALA A 662 -6.40 -9.82 10.19
C ALA A 662 -5.75 -8.67 9.43
N GLY A 663 -4.69 -8.95 8.67
CA GLY A 663 -4.00 -7.92 7.89
C GLY A 663 -2.83 -8.47 7.08
N SER A 664 -2.24 -7.63 6.24
CA SER A 664 -1.13 -8.03 5.38
C SER A 664 0.14 -8.41 6.15
N PHE A 665 0.27 -7.97 7.41
CA PHE A 665 1.36 -8.33 8.31
C PHE A 665 1.01 -9.43 9.32
N TYR A 666 -0.23 -9.93 9.31
CA TYR A 666 -0.62 -11.10 10.09
C TYR A 666 0.26 -12.31 9.79
N PHE A 667 0.69 -13.04 10.81
CA PHE A 667 1.28 -14.35 10.67
C PHE A 667 0.97 -15.26 11.87
N LEU A 668 0.73 -16.51 11.55
CA LEU A 668 0.40 -17.56 12.50
C LEU A 668 1.17 -18.83 12.15
N ASN A 669 1.39 -19.69 13.12
CA ASN A 669 1.98 -21.01 12.93
C ASN A 669 0.93 -22.12 12.81
N SER A 670 1.28 -23.19 12.13
CA SER A 670 0.44 -24.38 11.93
C SER A 670 1.29 -25.64 11.83
N ASP A 671 0.69 -26.78 12.14
CA ASP A 671 1.31 -28.08 11.93
C ASP A 671 1.28 -28.55 10.45
N GLY A 672 0.58 -27.82 9.56
CA GLY A 672 0.49 -28.08 8.13
C GLY A 672 -0.71 -28.90 7.68
N ASN A 673 -1.63 -29.23 8.57
CA ASN A 673 -2.80 -30.08 8.27
C ASN A 673 -3.87 -29.33 7.44
N ALA A 674 -4.88 -30.06 6.97
CA ALA A 674 -6.00 -29.52 6.20
C ALA A 674 -7.06 -28.94 7.14
N ILE A 675 -7.30 -27.62 7.06
CA ILE A 675 -8.32 -26.90 7.85
C ILE A 675 -9.32 -26.18 6.93
N GLY A 676 -10.58 -26.13 7.37
CA GLY A 676 -11.72 -25.65 6.56
C GLY A 676 -11.71 -24.18 6.15
N ASN A 677 -10.85 -23.36 6.73
CA ASN A 677 -10.72 -21.94 6.45
C ASN A 677 -9.30 -21.54 5.97
N TRP A 678 -8.47 -22.52 5.58
CA TRP A 678 -7.10 -22.29 5.11
C TRP A 678 -6.97 -22.61 3.62
N ALA A 679 -6.34 -21.71 2.88
CA ALA A 679 -6.09 -21.77 1.44
C ALA A 679 -4.61 -21.44 1.15
N ALA A 680 -4.28 -21.16 -0.10
CA ALA A 680 -2.96 -20.71 -0.52
C ALA A 680 -3.03 -19.86 -1.79
N ARG A 681 -1.89 -19.28 -2.15
CA ARG A 681 -1.72 -18.44 -3.35
C ARG A 681 -0.57 -18.95 -4.21
N SER A 682 -0.72 -18.82 -5.54
CA SER A 682 0.31 -19.21 -6.49
C SER A 682 1.19 -18.02 -6.90
N VAL A 683 2.45 -18.31 -7.18
CA VAL A 683 3.46 -17.41 -7.75
C VAL A 683 4.05 -18.04 -9.00
N LEU A 684 4.32 -17.21 -10.03
CA LEU A 684 5.07 -17.61 -11.21
C LEU A 684 6.40 -16.86 -11.25
N VAL A 685 7.46 -17.59 -11.51
CA VAL A 685 8.81 -17.07 -11.76
C VAL A 685 9.21 -17.39 -13.18
N VAL A 686 9.61 -16.37 -13.93
CA VAL A 686 10.07 -16.53 -15.30
C VAL A 686 11.57 -16.78 -15.30
N GLY A 687 11.99 -17.97 -15.76
CA GLY A 687 13.38 -18.30 -16.01
C GLY A 687 13.96 -17.52 -17.20
N SER A 688 15.26 -17.29 -17.17
CA SER A 688 16.00 -16.64 -18.26
C SER A 688 16.09 -17.54 -19.48
#